data_8835cbd7ff37276cd5008bc280bca02c
#
_entry.id   8835cbd7ff37276cd5008bc280bca02c
#
_cell.length_a   1.000
_cell.length_b   1.000
_cell.length_c   1.000
_cell.angle_alpha   90.00
_cell.angle_beta   90.00
_cell.angle_gamma   90.00
#
_symmetry.space_group_name_H-M   'P 1'
#
loop_
_entity.id
_entity.type
_entity.pdbx_description
1 polymer ?
#
loop_
_entity_poly.entity_id
_entity_poly.type
_entity_poly.pdbx_seq_one_letter_code
_entity_poly.pdbx_strand_id
1 'polypeptide(L)'
;MSDRYIHKEIEARWQQSWEEQGLYDTVEDPDRQKWYALTMLPYTSGDLHTGHWYAMTPSDAAARFRRMSGFNVFFPIGFDAFGLPAENAAIKSNVHPQEWTYQNVERMQGQLRRMGAMWAWDREAISCDPEYYKWSQWFFLRLYEKGLAYREFAPVDWCPSCNTTLAREQVWGEDRHCERCDTPVIKKDLNQWKFRITNYSEELLADLDNIDWPEPVKVMQTNWIGRSEGAQVTFTTETGAPIEIFTTRPDTLWGATFMVLAPEHPLVDEITTDEQRDAVAQCVEQASRLDEIARTAEDKEKTGVFTGGYAINPVNDERIPVWIADYVLMGYGTGAIMAVPGHDERDFEFAKTHDLPIQLVVQPPADSEAGHVRTAGELESAWPGPGTVINSGPINGTNVGKEEGESVKAAIVWLEQNGKGEGAVNFRLRDWLISRQRMWGTPIPMIHCDSCGTVPVPYADLPVRLPDDAQFKPTGESPLNYHEAFRYVKCPSCSGDAERETDTMDTFMCSSWYQYAYVDPYHKAGEPLAAGDMPWDGARGQYWLPVDQYTGGIEHATMHLLYTRFFTKALRDMDVVDFDEPMLRLFNQGIILGPDGERMSKSRGNVVNPDEYVDRYGADTVRGYLMFIGPWEHGGPWDPSAIEGVSRFLYRVWSVVNDEPHAASAGGAPANDEARGLERKLHQTITKVSEDMAGFRFNTAIAALMEFNNHLISVKQTLGAAETGTAAAGVWHDSIRNLLLLMAPIFPHVSEELWQRLGSANNGSKAESIHLQAWPQADPEKAKEDEITVVVQVNGRVRDKLSVAPNTAEDRLEELALASNNVKRWMDGKQVRKIVVVPDKLVNIVIG
;
A
#
# COMPACT_ATOMS: atom_id res chain seq x y z
N MET A 1 -16.13 -44.05 10.93
CA MET A 1 -15.56 -42.86 10.28
C MET A 1 -14.08 -43.16 10.06
N SER A 2 -13.47 -42.72 8.99
CA SER A 2 -12.08 -43.01 8.66
C SER A 2 -11.15 -42.39 9.71
N ASP A 3 -10.23 -43.19 10.25
CA ASP A 3 -9.21 -42.75 11.22
C ASP A 3 -8.12 -41.86 10.59
N ARG A 4 -8.30 -41.51 9.32
CA ARG A 4 -7.37 -40.66 8.55
C ARG A 4 -7.93 -39.26 8.32
N TYR A 5 -7.06 -38.23 8.37
CA TYR A 5 -7.36 -36.89 7.90
C TYR A 5 -7.51 -36.89 6.37
N ILE A 6 -8.76 -36.82 5.89
CA ILE A 6 -9.10 -36.74 4.46
C ILE A 6 -9.52 -35.30 4.17
N HIS A 7 -8.55 -34.44 3.85
CA HIS A 7 -8.75 -32.99 3.67
C HIS A 7 -9.89 -32.67 2.69
N LYS A 8 -9.95 -33.33 1.52
CA LYS A 8 -10.96 -33.04 0.49
C LYS A 8 -12.41 -33.16 0.98
N GLU A 9 -12.70 -34.17 1.79
CA GLU A 9 -14.04 -34.40 2.34
C GLU A 9 -14.34 -33.47 3.50
N ILE A 10 -13.36 -33.26 4.38
CA ILE A 10 -13.51 -32.44 5.59
C ILE A 10 -13.67 -30.97 5.22
N GLU A 11 -12.79 -30.44 4.35
CA GLU A 11 -12.79 -29.04 3.96
C GLU A 11 -14.08 -28.68 3.21
N ALA A 12 -14.46 -29.44 2.20
CA ALA A 12 -15.69 -29.19 1.44
C ALA A 12 -16.95 -29.23 2.32
N ARG A 13 -17.03 -30.19 3.25
CA ARG A 13 -18.15 -30.30 4.19
C ARG A 13 -18.26 -29.09 5.12
N TRP A 14 -17.13 -28.59 5.66
CA TRP A 14 -17.16 -27.47 6.58
C TRP A 14 -17.41 -26.16 5.86
N GLN A 15 -16.86 -25.95 4.68
CA GLN A 15 -17.15 -24.77 3.86
C GLN A 15 -18.65 -24.67 3.57
N GLN A 16 -19.25 -25.77 3.11
CA GLN A 16 -20.69 -25.84 2.88
C GLN A 16 -21.49 -25.60 4.18
N SER A 17 -21.10 -26.24 5.28
CA SER A 17 -21.79 -26.10 6.57
C SER A 17 -21.74 -24.68 7.14
N TRP A 18 -20.63 -23.96 6.99
CA TRP A 18 -20.49 -22.57 7.42
C TRP A 18 -21.33 -21.62 6.58
N GLU A 19 -21.39 -21.85 5.25
CA GLU A 19 -22.24 -21.06 4.35
C GLU A 19 -23.73 -21.28 4.62
N GLU A 20 -24.18 -22.55 4.78
CA GLU A 20 -25.56 -22.89 5.12
C GLU A 20 -26.03 -22.32 6.47
N GLN A 21 -25.13 -22.17 7.42
CA GLN A 21 -25.41 -21.61 8.75
C GLN A 21 -25.33 -20.08 8.79
N GLY A 22 -24.89 -19.43 7.72
CA GLY A 22 -24.60 -17.99 7.72
C GLY A 22 -23.55 -17.61 8.77
N LEU A 23 -22.56 -18.48 9.01
CA LEU A 23 -21.60 -18.32 10.11
C LEU A 23 -20.82 -17.01 10.04
N TYR A 24 -20.63 -16.50 8.85
CA TYR A 24 -19.86 -15.28 8.55
C TYR A 24 -20.72 -14.14 8.03
N ASP A 25 -22.06 -14.28 8.03
CA ASP A 25 -22.96 -13.22 7.64
C ASP A 25 -22.78 -12.00 8.56
N THR A 26 -22.90 -10.83 7.96
CA THR A 26 -22.62 -9.57 8.64
C THR A 26 -23.83 -9.10 9.44
N VAL A 27 -23.62 -8.81 10.72
CA VAL A 27 -24.64 -8.27 11.62
C VAL A 27 -24.08 -7.07 12.36
N GLU A 28 -24.81 -5.95 12.39
CA GLU A 28 -24.48 -4.78 13.19
C GLU A 28 -24.89 -5.07 14.66
N ASP A 29 -23.88 -5.21 15.52
CA ASP A 29 -24.06 -5.51 16.95
C ASP A 29 -23.49 -4.36 17.81
N PRO A 30 -24.34 -3.45 18.31
CA PRO A 30 -23.90 -2.27 19.07
C PRO A 30 -23.27 -2.60 20.44
N ASP A 31 -23.47 -3.82 20.95
CA ASP A 31 -22.91 -4.25 22.23
C ASP A 31 -21.47 -4.78 22.09
N ARG A 32 -20.98 -4.93 20.86
CA ARG A 32 -19.61 -5.41 20.55
C ARG A 32 -18.83 -4.36 19.79
N GLN A 33 -17.55 -4.22 20.14
CA GLN A 33 -16.65 -3.37 19.39
C GLN A 33 -16.49 -3.92 17.95
N LYS A 34 -16.71 -3.06 16.96
CA LYS A 34 -16.52 -3.42 15.57
C LYS A 34 -15.06 -3.66 15.23
N TRP A 35 -14.81 -4.48 14.22
CA TRP A 35 -13.53 -4.65 13.57
C TRP A 35 -13.73 -4.87 12.09
N TYR A 36 -13.63 -3.80 11.31
CA TYR A 36 -13.69 -3.87 9.86
C TYR A 36 -12.30 -4.20 9.30
N ALA A 37 -12.10 -5.46 8.93
CA ALA A 37 -10.90 -5.95 8.25
C ALA A 37 -11.12 -5.95 6.75
N LEU A 38 -10.14 -5.51 5.98
CA LEU A 38 -10.24 -5.37 4.53
C LEU A 38 -8.96 -5.85 3.84
N THR A 39 -9.11 -6.52 2.69
CA THR A 39 -8.04 -6.82 1.76
C THR A 39 -8.27 -6.11 0.43
N MET A 40 -7.20 -5.92 -0.35
CA MET A 40 -7.34 -5.33 -1.68
C MET A 40 -8.19 -6.22 -2.59
N LEU A 41 -9.04 -5.59 -3.39
CA LEU A 41 -9.88 -6.23 -4.40
C LEU A 41 -9.02 -6.96 -5.44
N PRO A 42 -9.27 -8.26 -5.71
CA PRO A 42 -8.60 -8.95 -6.80
C PRO A 42 -9.15 -8.52 -8.18
N TYR A 43 -8.24 -8.37 -9.16
CA TYR A 43 -8.61 -8.16 -10.56
C TYR A 43 -9.09 -9.44 -11.22
N THR A 44 -10.11 -9.34 -12.08
CA THR A 44 -10.74 -10.48 -12.78
C THR A 44 -10.01 -10.90 -14.06
N SER A 45 -8.69 -10.78 -14.13
CA SER A 45 -7.89 -11.08 -15.32
C SER A 45 -7.52 -12.57 -15.49
N GLY A 46 -8.02 -13.46 -14.64
CA GLY A 46 -7.79 -14.91 -14.65
C GLY A 46 -7.85 -15.53 -13.26
N ASP A 47 -7.31 -16.74 -13.11
CA ASP A 47 -7.32 -17.48 -11.86
C ASP A 47 -6.55 -16.75 -10.72
N LEU A 48 -6.97 -17.01 -9.48
CA LEU A 48 -6.20 -16.61 -8.31
C LEU A 48 -4.83 -17.32 -8.31
N HIS A 49 -3.79 -16.55 -7.98
CA HIS A 49 -2.44 -17.09 -7.83
C HIS A 49 -1.99 -17.07 -6.37
N THR A 50 -0.83 -17.68 -6.11
CA THR A 50 -0.26 -17.78 -4.76
C THR A 50 -0.15 -16.44 -4.04
N GLY A 51 0.10 -15.32 -4.76
CA GLY A 51 0.13 -13.98 -4.17
C GLY A 51 -1.20 -13.55 -3.54
N HIS A 52 -2.34 -13.90 -4.15
CA HIS A 52 -3.65 -13.64 -3.53
C HIS A 52 -3.84 -14.44 -2.24
N TRP A 53 -3.47 -15.73 -2.25
CA TRP A 53 -3.53 -16.56 -1.06
C TRP A 53 -2.62 -16.01 0.05
N TYR A 54 -1.43 -15.55 -0.32
CA TYR A 54 -0.47 -14.97 0.64
C TYR A 54 -0.95 -13.66 1.27
N ALA A 55 -1.68 -12.84 0.53
CA ALA A 55 -2.30 -11.63 1.08
C ALA A 55 -3.54 -11.95 1.93
N MET A 56 -4.39 -12.88 1.48
CA MET A 56 -5.74 -13.07 2.02
C MET A 56 -5.78 -14.06 3.20
N THR A 57 -4.99 -15.15 3.18
CA THR A 57 -5.05 -16.16 4.24
C THR A 57 -4.53 -15.67 5.61
N PRO A 58 -3.44 -14.88 5.71
CA PRO A 58 -3.04 -14.29 6.98
C PRO A 58 -4.02 -13.21 7.45
N SER A 59 -4.63 -12.44 6.51
CA SER A 59 -5.68 -11.46 6.84
C SER A 59 -6.91 -12.13 7.44
N ASP A 60 -7.34 -13.27 6.88
CA ASP A 60 -8.41 -14.11 7.43
C ASP A 60 -8.05 -14.65 8.82
N ALA A 61 -6.82 -15.14 9.00
CA ALA A 61 -6.37 -15.62 10.31
C ALA A 61 -6.42 -14.51 11.38
N ALA A 62 -6.00 -13.29 11.01
CA ALA A 62 -6.10 -12.13 11.89
C ALA A 62 -7.58 -11.76 12.19
N ALA A 63 -8.45 -11.79 11.19
CA ALA A 63 -9.89 -11.53 11.35
C ALA A 63 -10.56 -12.56 12.28
N ARG A 64 -10.26 -13.87 12.12
CA ARG A 64 -10.73 -14.92 13.01
C ARG A 64 -10.24 -14.74 14.44
N PHE A 65 -8.97 -14.42 14.62
CA PHE A 65 -8.39 -14.10 15.92
C PHE A 65 -9.14 -12.94 16.61
N ARG A 66 -9.41 -11.85 15.88
CA ARG A 66 -10.19 -10.72 16.41
C ARG A 66 -11.61 -11.12 16.79
N ARG A 67 -12.29 -11.93 15.97
CA ARG A 67 -13.63 -12.45 16.27
C ARG A 67 -13.64 -13.27 17.56
N MET A 68 -12.71 -14.22 17.69
CA MET A 68 -12.55 -15.05 18.90
C MET A 68 -12.14 -14.20 20.12
N SER A 69 -11.49 -13.06 19.91
CA SER A 69 -11.16 -12.09 20.96
C SER A 69 -12.32 -11.18 21.36
N GLY A 70 -13.52 -11.40 20.82
CA GLY A 70 -14.75 -10.72 21.22
C GLY A 70 -15.20 -9.56 20.33
N PHE A 71 -14.46 -9.22 19.27
CA PHE A 71 -14.88 -8.18 18.32
C PHE A 71 -16.03 -8.66 17.42
N ASN A 72 -16.86 -7.71 16.97
CA ASN A 72 -17.76 -7.92 15.85
C ASN A 72 -16.99 -7.66 14.56
N VAL A 73 -16.66 -8.72 13.82
CA VAL A 73 -15.75 -8.65 12.68
C VAL A 73 -16.53 -8.61 11.37
N PHE A 74 -16.21 -7.63 10.53
CA PHE A 74 -16.64 -7.52 9.15
C PHE A 74 -15.45 -7.76 8.23
N PHE A 75 -15.54 -8.80 7.39
CA PHE A 75 -14.48 -9.21 6.46
C PHE A 75 -15.07 -9.52 5.10
N PRO A 76 -15.40 -8.49 4.30
CA PRO A 76 -16.01 -8.65 2.98
C PRO A 76 -15.02 -9.04 1.89
N ILE A 77 -15.56 -9.50 0.77
CA ILE A 77 -14.82 -9.78 -0.47
C ILE A 77 -15.61 -9.27 -1.67
N GLY A 78 -14.91 -8.98 -2.76
CA GLY A 78 -15.50 -8.58 -4.04
C GLY A 78 -14.46 -8.59 -5.14
N PHE A 79 -14.77 -7.96 -6.28
CA PHE A 79 -13.93 -8.04 -7.47
C PHE A 79 -13.79 -6.67 -8.15
N ASP A 80 -12.53 -6.30 -8.45
CA ASP A 80 -12.25 -5.20 -9.37
C ASP A 80 -12.36 -5.73 -10.80
N ALA A 81 -13.54 -5.55 -11.35
CA ALA A 81 -14.00 -6.27 -12.54
C ALA A 81 -13.95 -5.43 -13.83
N PHE A 82 -13.61 -4.16 -13.73
CA PHE A 82 -13.33 -3.28 -14.86
C PHE A 82 -11.85 -3.21 -15.20
N GLY A 83 -11.54 -2.59 -16.33
CA GLY A 83 -10.21 -2.18 -16.72
C GLY A 83 -9.58 -2.99 -17.83
N LEU A 84 -8.45 -2.49 -18.27
CA LEU A 84 -7.71 -2.94 -19.44
C LEU A 84 -7.27 -4.42 -19.39
N PRO A 85 -6.89 -5.01 -18.24
CA PRO A 85 -6.48 -6.42 -18.21
C PRO A 85 -7.59 -7.38 -18.63
N ALA A 86 -8.81 -7.15 -18.13
CA ALA A 86 -9.98 -7.96 -18.48
C ALA A 86 -10.37 -7.75 -19.94
N GLU A 87 -10.41 -6.50 -20.41
CA GLU A 87 -10.74 -6.17 -21.81
C GLU A 87 -9.73 -6.78 -22.79
N ASN A 88 -8.43 -6.64 -22.54
CA ASN A 88 -7.42 -7.22 -23.42
C ASN A 88 -7.45 -8.76 -23.45
N ALA A 89 -7.72 -9.40 -22.30
CA ALA A 89 -7.87 -10.85 -22.24
C ALA A 89 -9.10 -11.32 -23.03
N ALA A 90 -10.21 -10.63 -22.91
CA ALA A 90 -11.44 -10.89 -23.65
C ALA A 90 -11.23 -10.74 -25.17
N ILE A 91 -10.60 -9.65 -25.62
CA ILE A 91 -10.28 -9.42 -27.03
C ILE A 91 -9.37 -10.55 -27.58
N LYS A 92 -8.34 -10.95 -26.85
CA LYS A 92 -7.44 -12.05 -27.24
C LYS A 92 -8.17 -13.39 -27.35
N SER A 93 -9.17 -13.61 -26.52
CA SER A 93 -9.99 -14.83 -26.50
C SER A 93 -11.19 -14.77 -27.43
N ASN A 94 -11.39 -13.64 -28.11
CA ASN A 94 -12.54 -13.36 -28.99
C ASN A 94 -13.88 -13.55 -28.28
N VAL A 95 -13.97 -13.11 -27.04
CA VAL A 95 -15.16 -13.14 -26.17
C VAL A 95 -15.50 -11.70 -25.77
N HIS A 96 -16.79 -11.40 -25.51
CA HIS A 96 -17.17 -10.07 -25.02
C HIS A 96 -16.60 -9.85 -23.60
N PRO A 97 -16.03 -8.66 -23.26
CA PRO A 97 -15.42 -8.40 -21.94
C PRO A 97 -16.36 -8.68 -20.76
N GLN A 98 -17.63 -8.38 -20.88
CA GLN A 98 -18.64 -8.67 -19.86
C GLN A 98 -18.73 -10.18 -19.58
N GLU A 99 -18.92 -10.99 -20.63
CA GLU A 99 -19.02 -12.46 -20.51
C GLU A 99 -17.72 -13.04 -19.91
N TRP A 100 -16.57 -12.62 -20.42
CA TRP A 100 -15.27 -13.02 -19.92
C TRP A 100 -15.10 -12.69 -18.42
N THR A 101 -15.48 -11.49 -18.03
CA THR A 101 -15.34 -11.01 -16.66
C THR A 101 -16.21 -11.80 -15.68
N TYR A 102 -17.50 -12.00 -16.00
CA TYR A 102 -18.38 -12.77 -15.11
C TYR A 102 -17.98 -14.25 -15.02
N GLN A 103 -17.50 -14.87 -16.09
CA GLN A 103 -16.96 -16.24 -16.05
C GLN A 103 -15.73 -16.31 -15.12
N ASN A 104 -14.87 -15.30 -15.13
CA ASN A 104 -13.73 -15.25 -14.21
C ASN A 104 -14.18 -14.99 -12.77
N VAL A 105 -15.13 -14.10 -12.53
CA VAL A 105 -15.71 -13.86 -11.20
C VAL A 105 -16.23 -15.17 -10.61
N GLU A 106 -17.07 -15.92 -11.33
CA GLU A 106 -17.61 -17.21 -10.88
C GLU A 106 -16.49 -18.21 -10.52
N ARG A 107 -15.47 -18.30 -11.38
CA ARG A 107 -14.32 -19.16 -11.11
C ARG A 107 -13.55 -18.73 -9.86
N MET A 108 -13.26 -17.45 -9.72
CA MET A 108 -12.54 -16.88 -8.58
C MET A 108 -13.34 -17.01 -7.28
N GLN A 109 -14.67 -16.87 -7.32
CA GLN A 109 -15.55 -17.15 -6.18
C GLN A 109 -15.38 -18.60 -5.69
N GLY A 110 -15.35 -19.57 -6.63
CA GLY A 110 -15.07 -20.97 -6.31
C GLY A 110 -13.69 -21.16 -5.65
N GLN A 111 -12.66 -20.50 -6.18
CA GLN A 111 -11.31 -20.54 -5.61
C GLN A 111 -11.21 -19.87 -4.22
N LEU A 112 -11.91 -18.75 -4.00
CA LEU A 112 -11.99 -18.06 -2.70
C LEU A 112 -12.74 -18.90 -1.66
N ARG A 113 -13.82 -19.60 -2.04
CA ARG A 113 -14.52 -20.54 -1.15
C ARG A 113 -13.60 -21.69 -0.72
N ARG A 114 -12.82 -22.24 -1.66
CA ARG A 114 -11.83 -23.29 -1.35
C ARG A 114 -10.73 -22.85 -0.37
N MET A 115 -10.44 -21.56 -0.31
CA MET A 115 -9.52 -20.99 0.68
C MET A 115 -10.03 -21.18 2.11
N GLY A 116 -11.34 -21.28 2.30
CA GLY A 116 -11.98 -21.44 3.61
C GLY A 116 -11.90 -20.19 4.48
N ALA A 117 -11.74 -19.02 3.88
CA ALA A 117 -11.72 -17.75 4.59
C ALA A 117 -13.14 -17.36 5.07
N MET A 118 -13.20 -16.55 6.12
CA MET A 118 -14.46 -16.09 6.72
C MET A 118 -15.07 -14.89 5.98
N TRP A 119 -15.20 -15.02 4.65
CA TRP A 119 -15.77 -13.96 3.83
C TRP A 119 -17.24 -13.71 4.17
N ALA A 120 -17.59 -12.44 4.35
CA ALA A 120 -18.98 -11.97 4.42
C ALA A 120 -19.56 -11.93 2.99
N TRP A 121 -19.95 -13.08 2.45
CA TRP A 121 -20.50 -13.20 1.10
C TRP A 121 -21.81 -12.43 0.90
N ASP A 122 -22.58 -12.17 1.98
CA ASP A 122 -23.78 -11.32 1.98
C ASP A 122 -23.45 -9.85 1.64
N ARG A 123 -22.17 -9.47 1.63
CA ARG A 123 -21.66 -8.13 1.32
C ARG A 123 -20.73 -8.11 0.11
N GLU A 124 -20.82 -9.12 -0.76
CA GLU A 124 -20.04 -9.15 -1.99
C GLU A 124 -20.35 -7.95 -2.90
N ALA A 125 -19.33 -7.37 -3.52
CA ALA A 125 -19.47 -6.29 -4.49
C ALA A 125 -18.62 -6.56 -5.73
N ILE A 126 -19.20 -6.34 -6.92
CA ILE A 126 -18.55 -6.53 -8.22
C ILE A 126 -18.54 -5.18 -8.94
N SER A 127 -17.36 -4.60 -9.19
CA SER A 127 -17.25 -3.22 -9.66
C SER A 127 -17.86 -2.98 -11.05
N CYS A 128 -18.01 -4.01 -11.89
CA CYS A 128 -18.63 -3.89 -13.21
C CYS A 128 -20.15 -4.06 -13.22
N ASP A 129 -20.77 -4.38 -12.09
CA ASP A 129 -22.24 -4.44 -12.03
C ASP A 129 -22.83 -3.04 -12.21
N PRO A 130 -23.89 -2.90 -13.04
CA PRO A 130 -24.56 -1.63 -13.25
C PRO A 130 -25.01 -0.94 -11.95
N GLU A 131 -25.45 -1.72 -10.98
CA GLU A 131 -25.92 -1.20 -9.68
C GLU A 131 -24.75 -0.77 -8.76
N TYR A 132 -23.54 -1.29 -8.99
CA TYR A 132 -22.33 -0.77 -8.34
C TYR A 132 -21.84 0.51 -9.02
N TYR A 133 -21.60 0.46 -10.34
CA TYR A 133 -20.99 1.62 -10.99
C TYR A 133 -21.94 2.80 -11.20
N LYS A 134 -23.24 2.63 -11.01
CA LYS A 134 -24.16 3.77 -10.93
C LYS A 134 -23.79 4.73 -9.81
N TRP A 135 -23.24 4.22 -8.70
CA TRP A 135 -22.71 5.04 -7.63
C TRP A 135 -21.37 5.68 -7.98
N SER A 136 -20.49 5.00 -8.71
CA SER A 136 -19.30 5.61 -9.27
C SER A 136 -19.65 6.81 -10.18
N GLN A 137 -20.71 6.68 -10.98
CA GLN A 137 -21.24 7.76 -11.81
C GLN A 137 -21.86 8.89 -10.97
N TRP A 138 -22.59 8.55 -9.91
CA TRP A 138 -23.12 9.50 -8.96
C TRP A 138 -22.00 10.31 -8.30
N PHE A 139 -20.96 9.68 -7.82
CA PHE A 139 -19.80 10.36 -7.27
C PHE A 139 -19.11 11.28 -8.28
N PHE A 140 -18.98 10.86 -9.53
CA PHE A 140 -18.44 11.72 -10.59
C PHE A 140 -19.27 13.01 -10.74
N LEU A 141 -20.59 12.89 -10.79
CA LEU A 141 -21.49 14.05 -10.89
C LEU A 141 -21.39 14.96 -9.66
N ARG A 142 -21.30 14.41 -8.45
CA ARG A 142 -21.09 15.19 -7.22
C ARG A 142 -19.76 15.94 -7.23
N LEU A 143 -18.67 15.28 -7.68
CA LEU A 143 -17.37 15.92 -7.83
C LEU A 143 -17.41 17.02 -8.91
N TYR A 144 -18.15 16.80 -10.00
CA TYR A 144 -18.35 17.81 -11.05
C TYR A 144 -19.09 19.05 -10.52
N GLU A 145 -20.17 18.88 -9.79
CA GLU A 145 -20.91 19.96 -9.15
C GLU A 145 -20.07 20.78 -8.17
N LYS A 146 -19.13 20.15 -7.48
CA LYS A 146 -18.18 20.81 -6.57
C LYS A 146 -16.96 21.43 -7.30
N GLY A 147 -16.89 21.30 -8.63
CA GLY A 147 -15.74 21.78 -9.43
C GLY A 147 -14.47 20.96 -9.25
N LEU A 148 -14.58 19.78 -8.62
CA LEU A 148 -13.46 18.83 -8.44
C LEU A 148 -13.25 17.94 -9.67
N ALA A 149 -14.28 17.71 -10.49
CA ALA A 149 -14.14 17.09 -11.80
C ALA A 149 -14.20 18.17 -12.89
N TYR A 150 -13.26 18.16 -13.83
CA TYR A 150 -13.18 19.12 -14.92
C TYR A 150 -12.57 18.49 -16.17
N ARG A 151 -12.75 19.14 -17.32
CA ARG A 151 -12.22 18.70 -18.60
C ARG A 151 -11.25 19.72 -19.15
N GLU A 152 -10.10 19.27 -19.63
CA GLU A 152 -9.03 20.12 -20.11
C GLU A 152 -8.37 19.53 -21.36
N PHE A 153 -8.00 20.38 -22.33
CA PHE A 153 -7.18 20.01 -23.47
C PHE A 153 -5.71 20.23 -23.11
N ALA A 154 -4.98 19.15 -22.98
CA ALA A 154 -3.58 19.20 -22.53
C ALA A 154 -2.81 17.95 -23.03
N PRO A 155 -1.47 18.03 -23.07
CA PRO A 155 -0.64 16.85 -23.31
C PRO A 155 -0.79 15.85 -22.16
N VAL A 156 -1.15 14.62 -22.50
CA VAL A 156 -1.33 13.51 -21.58
C VAL A 156 -0.45 12.33 -21.94
N ASP A 157 -0.15 11.49 -20.96
CA ASP A 157 0.59 10.27 -21.20
C ASP A 157 -0.28 9.25 -21.94
N TRP A 158 0.26 8.75 -23.06
CA TRP A 158 -0.43 7.83 -23.96
C TRP A 158 0.39 6.56 -24.18
N CYS A 159 -0.21 5.41 -23.96
CA CYS A 159 0.38 4.14 -24.32
C CYS A 159 -0.06 3.72 -25.72
N PRO A 160 0.84 3.66 -26.72
CA PRO A 160 0.45 3.32 -28.10
C PRO A 160 0.05 1.84 -28.26
N SER A 161 0.55 0.94 -27.42
CA SER A 161 0.17 -0.48 -27.41
C SER A 161 -1.18 -0.71 -26.76
N CYS A 162 -1.43 -0.08 -25.59
CA CYS A 162 -2.72 -0.15 -24.92
C CYS A 162 -3.77 0.75 -25.57
N ASN A 163 -3.35 1.71 -26.38
CA ASN A 163 -4.17 2.69 -27.08
C ASN A 163 -5.10 3.48 -26.15
N THR A 164 -4.56 3.97 -25.05
CA THR A 164 -5.29 4.71 -24.02
C THR A 164 -4.35 5.65 -23.27
N THR A 165 -4.94 6.64 -22.62
CA THR A 165 -4.24 7.53 -21.69
C THR A 165 -3.87 6.78 -20.40
N LEU A 166 -2.81 7.25 -19.77
CA LEU A 166 -2.32 6.78 -18.49
C LEU A 166 -2.32 7.93 -17.47
N ALA A 167 -2.69 7.66 -16.24
CA ALA A 167 -2.37 8.55 -15.14
C ALA A 167 -0.85 8.51 -14.89
N ARG A 168 -0.30 9.56 -14.30
CA ARG A 168 1.14 9.66 -14.05
C ARG A 168 1.70 8.48 -13.27
N GLU A 169 0.94 8.00 -12.32
CA GLU A 169 1.26 6.88 -11.43
C GLU A 169 1.36 5.53 -12.18
N GLN A 170 0.78 5.46 -13.37
CA GLN A 170 0.78 4.28 -14.26
C GLN A 170 1.95 4.30 -15.26
N VAL A 171 2.82 5.29 -15.18
CA VAL A 171 4.02 5.41 -16.01
C VAL A 171 5.24 5.14 -15.15
N TRP A 172 5.92 4.01 -15.40
CA TRP A 172 7.00 3.50 -14.58
C TRP A 172 8.37 3.66 -15.23
N GLY A 173 9.38 3.67 -14.39
CA GLY A 173 10.78 3.75 -14.81
C GLY A 173 11.21 5.13 -15.27
N GLU A 174 12.51 5.32 -15.35
CA GLU A 174 13.11 6.56 -15.88
C GLU A 174 12.88 6.70 -17.38
N ASP A 175 12.78 5.59 -18.10
CA ASP A 175 12.47 5.45 -19.52
C ASP A 175 10.98 5.50 -19.85
N ARG A 176 10.11 5.80 -18.84
CA ARG A 176 8.67 6.04 -18.99
C ARG A 176 7.93 4.99 -19.79
N HIS A 177 7.77 3.82 -19.21
CA HIS A 177 6.98 2.77 -19.84
C HIS A 177 5.66 2.50 -19.10
N CYS A 178 4.74 1.93 -19.84
CA CYS A 178 3.40 1.59 -19.32
C CYS A 178 3.49 0.48 -18.28
N GLU A 179 2.95 0.68 -17.08
CA GLU A 179 2.89 -0.30 -15.98
C GLU A 179 2.37 -1.69 -16.39
N ARG A 180 1.58 -1.76 -17.48
CA ARG A 180 0.83 -2.96 -17.90
C ARG A 180 1.46 -3.73 -19.04
N CYS A 181 2.06 -3.05 -20.00
CA CYS A 181 2.54 -3.68 -21.22
C CYS A 181 3.99 -3.35 -21.56
N ASP A 182 4.66 -2.59 -20.69
CA ASP A 182 6.09 -2.26 -20.80
C ASP A 182 6.44 -1.50 -22.11
N THR A 183 5.44 -0.91 -22.77
CA THR A 183 5.65 -0.12 -23.99
C THR A 183 6.02 1.32 -23.60
N PRO A 184 7.01 1.92 -24.26
CA PRO A 184 7.33 3.34 -24.06
C PRO A 184 6.10 4.24 -24.26
N VAL A 185 5.90 5.15 -23.31
CA VAL A 185 4.78 6.09 -23.27
C VAL A 185 5.14 7.36 -24.02
N ILE A 186 4.21 7.89 -24.82
CA ILE A 186 4.35 9.14 -25.56
C ILE A 186 3.42 10.20 -25.05
N LYS A 187 3.66 11.48 -25.36
CA LYS A 187 2.72 12.57 -25.13
C LYS A 187 1.73 12.69 -26.29
N LYS A 188 0.46 12.94 -25.97
CA LYS A 188 -0.61 13.17 -26.94
C LYS A 188 -1.54 14.25 -26.41
N ASP A 189 -1.86 15.25 -27.24
CA ASP A 189 -2.81 16.31 -26.88
C ASP A 189 -4.23 15.80 -27.01
N LEU A 190 -4.94 15.73 -25.89
CA LEU A 190 -6.31 15.25 -25.81
C LEU A 190 -7.13 16.09 -24.83
N ASN A 191 -8.44 16.16 -25.08
CA ASN A 191 -9.37 16.79 -24.16
C ASN A 191 -9.89 15.74 -23.17
N GLN A 192 -9.45 15.81 -21.91
CA GLN A 192 -9.59 14.73 -20.93
C GLN A 192 -10.19 15.18 -19.61
N TRP A 193 -10.95 14.30 -18.96
CA TRP A 193 -11.45 14.51 -17.62
C TRP A 193 -10.38 14.26 -16.56
N LYS A 194 -10.35 15.11 -15.55
CA LYS A 194 -9.43 15.07 -14.42
C LYS A 194 -10.18 15.33 -13.12
N PHE A 195 -9.65 14.80 -12.00
CA PHE A 195 -10.05 15.19 -10.65
C PHE A 195 -8.99 16.06 -10.00
N ARG A 196 -9.41 17.14 -9.31
CA ARG A 196 -8.55 18.10 -8.61
C ARG A 196 -8.03 17.54 -7.27
N ILE A 197 -7.29 16.46 -7.32
CA ILE A 197 -6.63 15.90 -6.14
C ILE A 197 -5.63 16.89 -5.53
N THR A 198 -5.08 17.79 -6.34
CA THR A 198 -4.13 18.82 -5.90
C THR A 198 -4.73 19.78 -4.90
N ASN A 199 -6.05 19.99 -4.88
CA ASN A 199 -6.74 20.81 -3.89
C ASN A 199 -6.58 20.29 -2.46
N TYR A 200 -6.25 19.00 -2.30
CA TYR A 200 -6.10 18.32 -1.03
C TYR A 200 -4.64 18.03 -0.67
N SER A 201 -3.67 18.55 -1.42
CA SER A 201 -2.24 18.23 -1.25
C SER A 201 -1.75 18.46 0.18
N GLU A 202 -2.10 19.58 0.82
CA GLU A 202 -1.72 19.88 2.21
C GLU A 202 -2.36 18.89 3.20
N GLU A 203 -3.66 18.62 3.07
CA GLU A 203 -4.38 17.71 3.96
C GLU A 203 -3.87 16.26 3.79
N LEU A 204 -3.62 15.84 2.54
CA LEU A 204 -3.05 14.52 2.25
C LEU A 204 -1.67 14.31 2.90
N LEU A 205 -0.89 15.38 3.07
CA LEU A 205 0.38 15.33 3.79
C LEU A 205 0.18 15.36 5.31
N ALA A 206 -0.60 16.32 5.82
CA ALA A 206 -0.78 16.54 7.24
C ALA A 206 -1.40 15.32 7.93
N ASP A 207 -2.38 14.67 7.28
CA ASP A 207 -3.11 13.55 7.87
C ASP A 207 -2.35 12.22 7.80
N LEU A 208 -1.15 12.15 7.18
CA LEU A 208 -0.26 10.99 7.32
C LEU A 208 0.15 10.73 8.77
N ASP A 209 0.16 11.76 9.61
CA ASP A 209 0.48 11.63 11.03
C ASP A 209 -0.68 11.01 11.84
N ASN A 210 -1.90 11.05 11.31
CA ASN A 210 -3.12 10.59 11.99
C ASN A 210 -3.44 9.11 11.75
N ILE A 211 -2.67 8.42 10.90
CA ILE A 211 -2.89 7.02 10.50
C ILE A 211 -1.72 6.11 10.89
N ASP A 212 -2.06 4.90 11.32
CA ASP A 212 -1.07 3.84 11.66
C ASP A 212 -0.70 3.04 10.40
N TRP A 213 0.05 3.70 9.51
CA TRP A 213 0.54 3.13 8.26
C TRP A 213 2.05 2.95 8.29
N PRO A 214 2.59 1.96 7.54
CA PRO A 214 4.03 1.73 7.45
C PRO A 214 4.80 2.96 6.98
N GLU A 215 5.90 3.25 7.65
CA GLU A 215 6.75 4.41 7.33
C GLU A 215 7.17 4.49 5.84
N PRO A 216 7.54 3.37 5.16
CA PRO A 216 7.83 3.42 3.73
C PRO A 216 6.68 3.97 2.88
N VAL A 217 5.41 3.65 3.20
CA VAL A 217 4.24 4.17 2.48
C VAL A 217 4.09 5.68 2.70
N LYS A 218 4.24 6.14 3.95
CA LYS A 218 4.19 7.57 4.29
C LYS A 218 5.27 8.35 3.53
N VAL A 219 6.50 7.85 3.53
CA VAL A 219 7.61 8.45 2.78
C VAL A 219 7.33 8.47 1.26
N MET A 220 6.80 7.37 0.70
CA MET A 220 6.45 7.33 -0.73
C MET A 220 5.38 8.38 -1.07
N GLN A 221 4.32 8.51 -0.27
CA GLN A 221 3.28 9.52 -0.49
C GLN A 221 3.81 10.95 -0.31
N THR A 222 4.59 11.19 0.74
CA THR A 222 5.23 12.49 0.99
C THR A 222 6.09 12.92 -0.21
N ASN A 223 6.93 12.02 -0.70
CA ASN A 223 7.78 12.28 -1.87
C ASN A 223 6.96 12.47 -3.15
N TRP A 224 5.86 11.72 -3.32
CA TRP A 224 5.00 11.83 -4.49
C TRP A 224 4.23 13.14 -4.52
N ILE A 225 3.64 13.54 -3.40
CA ILE A 225 2.98 14.83 -3.23
C ILE A 225 4.00 15.96 -3.42
N GLY A 226 5.20 15.83 -2.85
CA GLY A 226 6.36 16.65 -3.12
C GLY A 226 6.13 18.12 -2.84
N ARG A 227 5.77 18.46 -1.58
CA ARG A 227 5.60 19.84 -1.11
C ARG A 227 6.94 20.57 -1.12
N SER A 228 6.96 21.73 -1.73
CA SER A 228 8.11 22.62 -1.82
C SER A 228 7.72 24.01 -1.38
N GLU A 229 8.47 24.58 -0.43
CA GLU A 229 8.35 25.98 -0.01
C GLU A 229 9.35 26.84 -0.77
N GLY A 230 8.95 28.03 -1.17
CA GLY A 230 9.80 28.94 -1.92
C GLY A 230 9.13 30.28 -2.19
N ALA A 231 9.43 30.88 -3.30
CA ALA A 231 8.81 32.12 -3.75
C ALA A 231 8.34 32.04 -5.20
N GLN A 232 7.21 32.66 -5.48
CA GLN A 232 6.78 33.00 -6.82
C GLN A 232 7.32 34.42 -7.13
N VAL A 233 8.03 34.54 -8.24
CA VAL A 233 8.71 35.80 -8.64
C VAL A 233 8.40 36.09 -10.09
N THR A 234 8.13 37.37 -10.39
CA THR A 234 7.86 37.81 -11.75
C THR A 234 9.05 38.60 -12.31
N PHE A 235 9.68 38.04 -13.34
CA PHE A 235 10.62 38.76 -14.21
C PHE A 235 9.82 39.47 -15.32
N THR A 236 10.36 40.53 -15.88
CA THR A 236 9.69 41.24 -16.97
C THR A 236 10.58 41.23 -18.21
N THR A 237 10.05 40.83 -19.36
CA THR A 237 10.77 40.93 -20.62
C THR A 237 11.00 42.38 -21.02
N GLU A 238 11.93 42.66 -21.92
CA GLU A 238 12.12 44.03 -22.50
C GLU A 238 10.88 44.53 -23.22
N THR A 239 10.00 43.63 -23.69
CA THR A 239 8.71 43.98 -24.31
C THR A 239 7.62 44.29 -23.28
N GLY A 240 7.89 44.06 -21.99
CA GLY A 240 6.95 44.26 -20.89
C GLY A 240 6.10 43.02 -20.53
N ALA A 241 6.31 41.86 -21.17
CA ALA A 241 5.60 40.65 -20.84
C ALA A 241 6.13 40.04 -19.54
N PRO A 242 5.28 39.55 -18.64
CA PRO A 242 5.70 38.90 -17.40
C PRO A 242 6.18 37.47 -17.65
N ILE A 243 7.27 37.07 -17.00
CA ILE A 243 7.74 35.66 -16.86
C ILE A 243 7.64 35.30 -15.40
N GLU A 244 6.68 34.47 -15.06
CA GLU A 244 6.52 33.96 -13.68
C GLU A 244 7.38 32.72 -13.45
N ILE A 245 8.11 32.69 -12.33
CA ILE A 245 8.88 31.52 -11.90
C ILE A 245 8.51 31.17 -10.47
N PHE A 246 8.67 29.90 -10.15
CA PHE A 246 8.72 29.40 -8.77
C PHE A 246 10.12 28.90 -8.47
N THR A 247 10.68 29.33 -7.34
CA THR A 247 12.00 28.87 -6.87
C THR A 247 11.98 28.50 -5.39
N THR A 248 12.60 27.38 -5.04
CA THR A 248 12.86 26.99 -3.66
C THR A 248 14.07 27.71 -3.07
N ARG A 249 14.82 28.44 -3.91
CA ARG A 249 16.03 29.17 -3.54
C ARG A 249 15.92 30.68 -3.90
N PRO A 250 14.91 31.40 -3.37
CA PRO A 250 14.79 32.83 -3.62
C PRO A 250 15.99 33.64 -3.09
N ASP A 251 16.73 33.07 -2.15
CA ASP A 251 17.98 33.64 -1.61
C ASP A 251 19.12 33.72 -2.64
N THR A 252 19.01 33.01 -3.77
CA THR A 252 20.00 33.05 -4.85
C THR A 252 19.60 33.93 -6.04
N LEU A 253 18.45 34.59 -6.00
CA LEU A 253 17.94 35.45 -7.08
C LEU A 253 18.95 36.51 -7.61
N TRP A 254 19.76 37.05 -6.70
CA TRP A 254 20.83 38.02 -7.05
C TRP A 254 21.96 37.40 -7.87
N GLY A 255 22.06 36.05 -7.89
CA GLY A 255 23.02 35.29 -8.69
C GLY A 255 22.45 34.76 -10.00
N ALA A 256 21.20 35.09 -10.33
CA ALA A 256 20.59 34.70 -11.58
C ALA A 256 21.20 35.50 -12.76
N THR A 257 21.87 34.82 -13.67
CA THR A 257 22.60 35.44 -14.80
C THR A 257 21.97 35.16 -16.16
N PHE A 258 21.03 34.25 -16.24
CA PHE A 258 20.18 34.00 -17.41
C PHE A 258 18.83 33.40 -17.02
N MET A 259 17.89 33.45 -17.94
CA MET A 259 16.57 32.82 -17.79
C MET A 259 16.46 31.68 -18.81
N VAL A 260 15.80 30.57 -18.41
CA VAL A 260 15.55 29.47 -19.34
C VAL A 260 14.06 29.17 -19.38
N LEU A 261 13.49 29.15 -20.60
CA LEU A 261 12.12 28.70 -20.84
C LEU A 261 12.08 27.30 -21.42
N ALA A 262 11.01 26.57 -21.14
CA ALA A 262 10.68 25.36 -21.87
C ALA A 262 10.49 25.70 -23.36
N PRO A 263 10.95 24.86 -24.29
CA PRO A 263 10.76 25.09 -25.72
C PRO A 263 9.29 25.33 -26.14
N GLU A 264 8.36 24.72 -25.39
CA GLU A 264 6.91 24.84 -25.63
C GLU A 264 6.25 26.03 -24.90
N HIS A 265 7.03 26.87 -24.21
CA HIS A 265 6.48 27.98 -23.44
C HIS A 265 5.82 29.02 -24.35
N PRO A 266 4.60 29.52 -24.03
CA PRO A 266 3.86 30.45 -24.91
C PRO A 266 4.61 31.77 -25.28
N LEU A 267 5.49 32.22 -24.39
CA LEU A 267 6.28 33.43 -24.62
C LEU A 267 7.45 33.25 -25.59
N VAL A 268 7.81 32.03 -25.98
CA VAL A 268 8.96 31.77 -26.86
C VAL A 268 8.81 32.47 -28.19
N ASP A 269 7.63 32.40 -28.81
CA ASP A 269 7.37 33.07 -30.08
C ASP A 269 7.43 34.61 -29.97
N GLU A 270 6.98 35.17 -28.84
CA GLU A 270 6.95 36.61 -28.58
C GLU A 270 8.35 37.21 -28.32
N ILE A 271 9.18 36.45 -27.58
CA ILE A 271 10.51 36.90 -27.14
C ILE A 271 11.56 36.68 -28.25
N THR A 272 11.32 35.73 -29.16
CA THR A 272 12.29 35.36 -30.18
C THR A 272 12.47 36.43 -31.23
N THR A 273 13.72 36.93 -31.37
CA THR A 273 14.08 37.90 -32.41
C THR A 273 14.10 37.25 -33.82
N ASP A 274 13.97 38.05 -34.85
CA ASP A 274 13.96 37.54 -36.22
C ASP A 274 15.26 36.78 -36.57
N GLU A 275 16.42 37.24 -36.02
CA GLU A 275 17.72 36.56 -36.22
C GLU A 275 17.82 35.19 -35.60
N GLN A 276 17.06 34.93 -34.52
CA GLN A 276 17.10 33.62 -33.79
C GLN A 276 15.95 32.69 -34.17
N ARG A 277 14.99 33.16 -34.98
CA ARG A 277 13.76 32.43 -35.31
C ARG A 277 13.99 31.02 -35.83
N ASP A 278 14.91 30.83 -36.76
CA ASP A 278 15.20 29.52 -37.36
C ASP A 278 15.86 28.55 -36.36
N ALA A 279 16.81 29.07 -35.55
CA ALA A 279 17.49 28.29 -34.54
C ALA A 279 16.54 27.84 -33.40
N VAL A 280 15.67 28.76 -32.96
CA VAL A 280 14.63 28.50 -31.95
C VAL A 280 13.62 27.46 -32.46
N ALA A 281 13.11 27.63 -33.70
CA ALA A 281 12.18 26.69 -34.31
C ALA A 281 12.78 25.27 -34.42
N GLN A 282 14.06 25.17 -34.79
CA GLN A 282 14.76 23.86 -34.82
C GLN A 282 14.89 23.25 -33.44
N CYS A 283 15.19 24.05 -32.42
CA CYS A 283 15.28 23.58 -31.04
C CYS A 283 13.93 23.08 -30.51
N VAL A 284 12.85 23.83 -30.78
CA VAL A 284 11.47 23.43 -30.42
C VAL A 284 11.10 22.11 -31.09
N GLU A 285 11.38 21.96 -32.38
CA GLU A 285 11.12 20.75 -33.13
C GLU A 285 11.94 19.57 -32.60
N GLN A 286 13.20 19.73 -32.25
CA GLN A 286 14.04 18.70 -31.66
C GLN A 286 13.54 18.29 -30.27
N ALA A 287 13.21 19.25 -29.41
CA ALA A 287 12.69 19.00 -28.08
C ALA A 287 11.33 18.27 -28.10
N SER A 288 10.46 18.59 -29.09
CA SER A 288 9.17 17.91 -29.26
C SER A 288 9.29 16.42 -29.58
N ARG A 289 10.43 15.98 -30.12
CA ARG A 289 10.72 14.57 -30.46
C ARG A 289 11.30 13.78 -29.30
N LEU A 290 11.77 14.46 -28.24
CA LEU A 290 12.38 13.86 -27.07
C LEU A 290 11.33 13.73 -25.96
N ASP A 291 11.37 12.64 -25.20
CA ASP A 291 10.59 12.52 -23.97
C ASP A 291 11.22 13.33 -22.81
N GLU A 292 10.44 13.52 -21.75
CA GLU A 292 10.85 14.32 -20.58
C GLU A 292 12.09 13.77 -19.89
N ILE A 293 12.34 12.45 -19.96
CA ILE A 293 13.48 11.80 -19.32
C ILE A 293 14.73 11.95 -20.15
N ALA A 294 14.63 11.68 -21.45
CA ALA A 294 15.72 11.95 -22.36
C ALA A 294 16.13 13.43 -22.35
N ARG A 295 15.18 14.34 -22.04
CA ARG A 295 15.44 15.77 -21.85
C ARG A 295 16.16 16.09 -20.54
N THR A 296 15.87 15.36 -19.44
CA THR A 296 16.38 15.65 -18.08
C THR A 296 17.49 14.73 -17.61
N ALA A 297 17.95 13.76 -18.42
CA ALA A 297 19.01 12.84 -18.07
C ALA A 297 20.29 13.56 -17.62
N GLU A 298 20.89 13.11 -16.53
CA GLU A 298 22.06 13.75 -15.91
C GLU A 298 23.30 13.73 -16.81
N ASP A 299 23.50 12.64 -17.54
CA ASP A 299 24.64 12.38 -18.42
C ASP A 299 24.51 12.96 -19.84
N LYS A 300 23.37 13.63 -20.12
CA LYS A 300 23.12 14.30 -21.40
C LYS A 300 23.73 15.70 -21.43
N GLU A 301 24.43 16.01 -22.53
CA GLU A 301 24.85 17.39 -22.82
C GLU A 301 23.63 18.32 -22.84
N LYS A 302 23.65 19.36 -22.02
CA LYS A 302 22.56 20.34 -21.89
C LYS A 302 22.53 21.24 -23.11
N THR A 303 21.53 21.07 -23.97
CA THR A 303 21.39 21.83 -25.20
C THR A 303 20.35 22.95 -25.05
N GLY A 304 20.63 24.07 -25.67
CA GLY A 304 19.70 25.20 -25.65
C GLY A 304 20.06 26.23 -26.70
N VAL A 305 19.15 27.18 -26.95
CA VAL A 305 19.27 28.24 -27.95
C VAL A 305 18.89 29.59 -27.34
N PHE A 306 19.70 30.61 -27.59
CA PHE A 306 19.39 31.98 -27.20
C PHE A 306 18.21 32.49 -28.04
N THR A 307 17.22 33.08 -27.41
CA THR A 307 16.03 33.62 -28.09
C THR A 307 16.28 34.99 -28.78
N GLY A 308 17.39 35.62 -28.43
CA GLY A 308 17.68 37.03 -28.81
C GLY A 308 17.06 38.06 -27.85
N GLY A 309 16.11 37.60 -27.00
CA GLY A 309 15.43 38.45 -26.03
C GLY A 309 16.06 38.44 -24.66
N TYR A 310 15.63 39.37 -23.82
CA TYR A 310 16.14 39.51 -22.46
C TYR A 310 15.02 39.73 -21.46
N ALA A 311 15.28 39.34 -20.19
CA ALA A 311 14.41 39.64 -19.06
C ALA A 311 15.15 40.52 -18.03
N ILE A 312 14.39 41.26 -17.26
CA ILE A 312 14.89 42.10 -16.18
C ILE A 312 14.74 41.34 -14.86
N ASN A 313 15.86 41.17 -14.18
CA ASN A 313 15.85 40.52 -12.85
C ASN A 313 15.25 41.52 -11.82
N PRO A 314 14.13 41.14 -11.14
CA PRO A 314 13.42 42.08 -10.27
C PRO A 314 14.20 42.52 -9.02
N VAL A 315 15.25 41.78 -8.60
CA VAL A 315 15.97 42.06 -7.34
C VAL A 315 17.14 43.04 -7.50
N ASN A 316 17.70 43.15 -8.72
CA ASN A 316 18.89 44.02 -8.99
C ASN A 316 18.76 44.84 -10.27
N ASP A 317 17.61 44.78 -10.98
CA ASP A 317 17.33 45.45 -12.25
C ASP A 317 18.34 45.05 -13.38
N GLU A 318 19.09 43.94 -13.23
CA GLU A 318 20.01 43.48 -14.27
C GLU A 318 19.25 42.84 -15.43
N ARG A 319 19.78 43.11 -16.63
CA ARG A 319 19.31 42.57 -17.90
C ARG A 319 19.96 41.22 -18.12
N ILE A 320 19.18 40.14 -18.13
CA ILE A 320 19.66 38.77 -18.33
C ILE A 320 19.10 38.15 -19.61
N PRO A 321 19.90 37.37 -20.38
CA PRO A 321 19.43 36.77 -21.63
C PRO A 321 18.43 35.65 -21.35
N VAL A 322 17.43 35.51 -22.24
CA VAL A 322 16.42 34.45 -22.20
C VAL A 322 16.78 33.39 -23.23
N TRP A 323 16.95 32.16 -22.72
CA TRP A 323 17.25 30.96 -23.48
C TRP A 323 16.05 30.03 -23.51
N ILE A 324 15.97 29.15 -24.50
CA ILE A 324 15.18 27.94 -24.43
C ILE A 324 16.15 26.73 -24.26
N ALA A 325 15.78 25.75 -23.42
CA ALA A 325 16.57 24.54 -23.27
C ALA A 325 15.66 23.33 -23.06
N ASP A 326 16.12 22.22 -23.57
CA ASP A 326 15.36 20.97 -23.55
C ASP A 326 15.17 20.37 -22.14
N TYR A 327 16.01 20.69 -21.18
CA TYR A 327 15.89 20.23 -19.78
C TYR A 327 14.85 21.00 -18.94
N VAL A 328 14.27 22.08 -19.44
CA VAL A 328 13.16 22.80 -18.80
C VAL A 328 11.84 22.27 -19.34
N LEU A 329 10.92 21.91 -18.44
CA LEU A 329 9.67 21.26 -18.79
C LEU A 329 8.48 22.16 -18.47
N MET A 330 7.52 22.31 -19.42
CA MET A 330 6.25 23.00 -19.19
C MET A 330 5.41 22.38 -18.06
N GLY A 331 5.54 21.08 -17.86
CA GLY A 331 4.80 20.34 -16.84
C GLY A 331 5.33 20.55 -15.40
N TYR A 332 6.42 21.28 -15.20
CA TYR A 332 7.00 21.55 -13.88
C TYR A 332 7.08 23.06 -13.61
N GLY A 333 6.39 23.53 -12.57
CA GLY A 333 6.31 24.95 -12.25
C GLY A 333 5.55 25.74 -13.34
N THR A 334 6.14 26.83 -13.77
CA THR A 334 5.60 27.72 -14.80
C THR A 334 6.17 27.45 -16.20
N GLY A 335 7.05 26.47 -16.36
CA GLY A 335 7.81 26.24 -17.60
C GLY A 335 8.94 27.26 -17.80
N ALA A 336 9.25 28.06 -16.79
CA ALA A 336 10.34 29.01 -16.76
C ALA A 336 11.19 28.83 -15.49
N ILE A 337 12.49 28.94 -15.61
CA ILE A 337 13.43 28.92 -14.49
C ILE A 337 14.41 30.10 -14.57
N MET A 338 14.75 30.68 -13.43
CA MET A 338 15.95 31.45 -13.29
C MET A 338 17.16 30.53 -13.22
N ALA A 339 18.21 30.82 -13.92
CA ALA A 339 19.43 30.05 -13.87
C ALA A 339 20.48 30.70 -12.97
N VAL A 340 20.98 29.95 -12.00
CA VAL A 340 21.95 30.43 -11.01
C VAL A 340 23.21 29.56 -11.05
N PRO A 341 24.09 29.73 -12.02
CA PRO A 341 25.21 28.83 -12.29
C PRO A 341 26.23 28.76 -11.16
N GLY A 342 26.28 29.72 -10.24
CA GLY A 342 27.13 29.62 -9.03
C GLY A 342 26.66 28.56 -8.04
N HIS A 343 25.37 28.11 -8.08
CA HIS A 343 24.71 27.32 -7.04
C HIS A 343 23.84 26.18 -7.54
N ASP A 344 23.72 25.96 -8.86
CA ASP A 344 23.08 24.81 -9.51
C ASP A 344 24.01 24.21 -10.57
N GLU A 345 24.29 22.91 -10.47
CA GLU A 345 25.27 22.25 -11.35
C GLU A 345 24.83 22.23 -12.82
N ARG A 346 23.55 22.05 -13.09
CA ARG A 346 23.00 22.08 -14.46
C ARG A 346 23.18 23.46 -15.09
N ASP A 347 22.91 24.50 -14.32
CA ASP A 347 23.09 25.89 -14.76
C ASP A 347 24.56 26.23 -14.95
N PHE A 348 25.45 25.64 -14.11
CA PHE A 348 26.90 25.81 -14.20
C PHE A 348 27.46 25.21 -15.49
N GLU A 349 27.08 23.96 -15.80
CA GLU A 349 27.46 23.27 -17.04
C GLU A 349 26.97 24.04 -18.27
N PHE A 350 25.70 24.46 -18.24
CA PHE A 350 25.12 25.25 -19.32
C PHE A 350 25.84 26.61 -19.52
N ALA A 351 26.12 27.31 -18.41
CA ALA A 351 26.84 28.58 -18.46
C ALA A 351 28.25 28.42 -19.00
N LYS A 352 28.96 27.36 -18.64
CA LYS A 352 30.30 27.02 -19.19
C LYS A 352 30.23 26.72 -20.70
N THR A 353 29.24 25.94 -21.13
CA THR A 353 29.07 25.57 -22.56
C THR A 353 28.79 26.79 -23.45
N HIS A 354 28.02 27.73 -22.91
CA HIS A 354 27.57 28.93 -23.70
C HIS A 354 28.28 30.21 -23.32
N ASP A 355 29.38 30.14 -22.56
CA ASP A 355 30.18 31.31 -22.11
C ASP A 355 29.33 32.40 -21.43
N LEU A 356 28.40 31.99 -20.57
CA LEU A 356 27.52 32.85 -19.82
C LEU A 356 28.15 33.26 -18.48
N PRO A 357 27.79 34.43 -17.92
CA PRO A 357 28.32 34.89 -16.63
C PRO A 357 27.93 33.96 -15.48
N ILE A 358 28.89 33.76 -14.59
CA ILE A 358 28.68 33.02 -13.31
C ILE A 358 28.87 33.99 -12.14
N GLN A 359 27.91 34.05 -11.23
CA GLN A 359 27.95 34.90 -10.05
C GLN A 359 27.87 34.09 -8.77
N LEU A 360 28.80 34.33 -7.83
CA LEU A 360 28.82 33.71 -6.52
C LEU A 360 28.00 34.58 -5.53
N VAL A 361 26.90 34.02 -5.00
CA VAL A 361 26.05 34.69 -4.01
C VAL A 361 25.95 33.95 -2.66
N VAL A 362 26.52 32.76 -2.58
CA VAL A 362 26.68 32.01 -1.32
C VAL A 362 28.17 31.70 -1.12
N GLN A 363 28.77 32.26 -0.09
CA GLN A 363 30.16 31.99 0.29
C GLN A 363 30.24 30.63 0.95
N PRO A 364 31.00 29.65 0.43
CA PRO A 364 31.24 28.39 1.10
C PRO A 364 31.90 28.55 2.49
N PRO A 365 31.58 27.71 3.49
CA PRO A 365 32.26 27.72 4.77
C PRO A 365 33.76 27.41 4.60
N ALA A 366 34.61 28.05 5.41
CA ALA A 366 36.07 27.91 5.30
C ALA A 366 36.59 26.48 5.51
N ASP A 367 35.83 25.65 6.18
CA ASP A 367 36.10 24.23 6.49
C ASP A 367 35.49 23.24 5.50
N SER A 368 34.80 23.73 4.44
CA SER A 368 34.26 22.90 3.37
C SER A 368 35.29 22.63 2.25
N GLU A 369 34.99 21.67 1.36
CA GLU A 369 35.85 21.40 0.21
C GLU A 369 36.04 22.63 -0.69
N ALA A 370 34.99 23.46 -0.85
CA ALA A 370 35.04 24.74 -1.57
C ALA A 370 35.44 25.92 -0.69
N GLY A 371 35.94 25.71 0.53
CA GLY A 371 36.28 26.76 1.47
C GLY A 371 37.39 27.73 1.04
N HIS A 372 38.08 27.44 -0.05
CA HIS A 372 39.06 28.30 -0.71
C HIS A 372 38.47 29.31 -1.67
N VAL A 373 37.25 29.05 -2.17
CA VAL A 373 36.55 29.87 -3.17
C VAL A 373 36.15 31.22 -2.57
N ARG A 374 36.50 32.30 -3.26
CA ARG A 374 36.17 33.69 -2.89
C ARG A 374 35.50 34.44 -4.05
N THR A 375 35.70 33.97 -5.27
CA THR A 375 35.14 34.55 -6.50
C THR A 375 34.57 33.46 -7.39
N ALA A 376 33.63 33.82 -8.26
CA ALA A 376 33.04 32.88 -9.21
C ALA A 376 34.07 32.19 -10.14
N GLY A 377 35.18 32.91 -10.45
CA GLY A 377 36.25 32.38 -11.30
C GLY A 377 37.07 31.25 -10.67
N GLU A 378 36.93 31.05 -9.37
CA GLU A 378 37.60 29.96 -8.61
C GLU A 378 36.72 28.70 -8.49
N LEU A 379 35.46 28.75 -8.97
CA LEU A 379 34.56 27.60 -8.98
C LEU A 379 34.96 26.59 -10.07
N GLU A 380 35.26 25.39 -9.66
CA GLU A 380 35.43 24.22 -10.56
C GLU A 380 34.08 23.56 -10.89
N SER A 381 33.12 23.62 -9.96
CA SER A 381 31.71 23.19 -10.09
C SER A 381 30.80 24.12 -9.29
N ALA A 382 29.50 24.04 -9.46
CA ALA A 382 28.57 24.81 -8.65
C ALA A 382 28.67 24.52 -7.15
N TRP A 383 28.34 25.45 -6.29
CA TRP A 383 28.24 25.25 -4.84
C TRP A 383 26.80 25.27 -4.36
N PRO A 384 26.09 24.13 -4.28
CA PRO A 384 24.72 24.06 -3.80
C PRO A 384 24.61 23.98 -2.27
N GLY A 385 25.76 23.92 -1.57
CA GLY A 385 25.87 23.66 -0.13
C GLY A 385 25.55 24.86 0.78
N PRO A 386 25.69 24.66 2.11
CA PRO A 386 25.50 25.73 3.09
C PRO A 386 26.56 26.82 2.96
N GLY A 387 26.29 28.00 3.54
CA GLY A 387 27.23 29.12 3.53
C GLY A 387 26.61 30.40 4.02
N THR A 388 27.27 31.51 3.72
CA THR A 388 26.80 32.85 4.05
C THR A 388 26.46 33.59 2.76
N VAL A 389 25.30 34.21 2.71
CA VAL A 389 24.86 35.01 1.53
C VAL A 389 25.77 36.24 1.38
N ILE A 390 26.27 36.43 0.17
CA ILE A 390 27.07 37.54 -0.28
C ILE A 390 26.55 38.11 -1.60
N ASN A 391 26.97 39.34 -1.97
CA ASN A 391 26.57 39.94 -3.27
C ASN A 391 25.06 39.99 -3.53
N SER A 392 24.24 39.92 -2.48
CA SER A 392 22.78 39.87 -2.52
C SER A 392 22.15 41.07 -1.76
N GLY A 393 22.84 42.19 -1.68
CA GLY A 393 22.34 43.46 -1.13
C GLY A 393 21.68 43.30 0.26
N PRO A 394 20.32 43.38 0.29
CA PRO A 394 19.58 43.44 1.56
C PRO A 394 19.64 42.17 2.42
N ILE A 395 19.97 41.02 1.84
CA ILE A 395 20.02 39.73 2.55
C ILE A 395 21.44 39.25 2.79
N ASN A 396 22.46 40.08 2.50
CA ASN A 396 23.86 39.77 2.78
C ASN A 396 24.09 39.43 4.26
N GLY A 397 24.89 38.37 4.51
CA GLY A 397 25.23 37.91 5.85
C GLY A 397 24.26 36.93 6.48
N THR A 398 23.10 36.65 5.83
CA THR A 398 22.19 35.57 6.28
C THR A 398 22.81 34.20 6.00
N ASN A 399 22.41 33.19 6.78
CA ASN A 399 22.91 31.83 6.64
C ASN A 399 22.08 31.00 5.68
N VAL A 400 22.77 30.24 4.82
CA VAL A 400 22.22 29.18 3.98
C VAL A 400 22.48 27.87 4.70
N GLY A 401 21.46 27.29 5.33
CA GLY A 401 21.55 26.01 6.03
C GLY A 401 20.37 25.10 5.69
N LYS A 402 20.54 23.79 5.93
CA LYS A 402 19.48 22.80 5.64
C LYS A 402 18.27 22.90 6.59
N GLU A 403 18.40 23.44 7.79
CA GLU A 403 17.36 23.34 8.84
C GLU A 403 16.65 24.65 9.21
N GLU A 404 17.20 25.83 8.95
CA GLU A 404 16.60 27.08 9.42
C GLU A 404 16.10 28.05 8.34
N GLY A 405 16.49 27.85 7.08
CA GLY A 405 16.00 28.65 5.93
C GLY A 405 16.06 30.18 6.15
N GLU A 406 17.03 30.67 6.95
CA GLU A 406 17.13 32.11 7.29
C GLU A 406 17.22 32.97 6.03
N SER A 407 18.10 32.59 5.10
CA SER A 407 18.29 33.31 3.82
C SER A 407 17.05 33.29 2.94
N VAL A 408 16.36 32.13 2.85
CA VAL A 408 15.13 31.97 2.09
C VAL A 408 14.02 32.85 2.68
N LYS A 409 13.80 32.82 3.99
CA LYS A 409 12.82 33.65 4.69
C LYS A 409 13.13 35.16 4.50
N ALA A 410 14.39 35.54 4.63
CA ALA A 410 14.80 36.92 4.41
C ALA A 410 14.54 37.39 2.97
N ALA A 411 14.82 36.53 1.99
CA ALA A 411 14.53 36.80 0.59
C ALA A 411 13.03 36.96 0.31
N ILE A 412 12.19 36.06 0.84
CA ILE A 412 10.72 36.11 0.73
C ILE A 412 10.19 37.43 1.32
N VAL A 413 10.56 37.74 2.55
CA VAL A 413 10.15 38.98 3.23
C VAL A 413 10.54 40.21 2.40
N TRP A 414 11.75 40.22 1.83
CA TRP A 414 12.20 41.34 0.98
C TRP A 414 11.38 41.41 -0.30
N LEU A 415 11.09 40.31 -0.99
CA LEU A 415 10.27 40.24 -2.20
C LEU A 415 8.88 40.80 -1.95
N GLU A 416 8.22 40.37 -0.86
CA GLU A 416 6.88 40.85 -0.49
C GLU A 416 6.86 42.36 -0.19
N GLN A 417 7.84 42.84 0.61
CA GLN A 417 7.95 44.27 0.96
C GLN A 417 8.17 45.16 -0.24
N ASN A 418 8.80 44.68 -1.30
CA ASN A 418 9.10 45.46 -2.52
C ASN A 418 8.12 45.18 -3.67
N GLY A 419 7.12 44.31 -3.46
CA GLY A 419 6.12 43.92 -4.48
C GLY A 419 6.75 43.22 -5.70
N LYS A 420 7.82 42.44 -5.49
CA LYS A 420 8.60 41.76 -6.53
C LYS A 420 8.33 40.24 -6.58
N GLY A 421 7.58 39.72 -5.62
CA GLY A 421 7.21 38.33 -5.47
C GLY A 421 6.56 38.07 -4.12
N GLU A 422 6.14 36.84 -3.89
CA GLU A 422 5.49 36.38 -2.66
C GLU A 422 5.95 34.98 -2.27
N GLY A 423 5.87 34.67 -0.96
CA GLY A 423 6.07 33.32 -0.49
C GLY A 423 5.03 32.39 -1.07
N ALA A 424 5.45 31.24 -1.58
CA ALA A 424 4.56 30.29 -2.24
C ALA A 424 4.91 28.85 -1.87
N VAL A 425 3.88 27.99 -1.84
CA VAL A 425 4.03 26.55 -1.72
C VAL A 425 3.63 25.91 -3.05
N ASN A 426 4.46 25.04 -3.57
CA ASN A 426 4.19 24.30 -4.78
C ASN A 426 4.23 22.80 -4.52
N PHE A 427 3.48 22.03 -5.29
CA PHE A 427 3.38 20.58 -5.18
C PHE A 427 3.79 19.90 -6.49
N ARG A 428 4.46 18.75 -6.37
CA ARG A 428 4.77 17.90 -7.52
C ARG A 428 3.55 17.10 -7.98
N LEU A 429 2.62 16.81 -7.04
CA LEU A 429 1.36 16.12 -7.33
C LEU A 429 0.63 16.81 -8.50
N ARG A 430 0.04 16.04 -9.38
CA ARG A 430 -0.80 16.50 -10.50
C ARG A 430 -2.21 15.96 -10.32
N ASP A 431 -3.18 16.64 -10.95
CA ASP A 431 -4.57 16.22 -10.95
C ASP A 431 -4.72 14.83 -11.58
N TRP A 432 -5.57 14.03 -10.97
CA TRP A 432 -5.79 12.64 -11.38
C TRP A 432 -6.53 12.57 -12.72
N LEU A 433 -5.88 11.99 -13.73
CA LEU A 433 -6.44 11.80 -15.07
C LEU A 433 -7.44 10.65 -15.07
N ILE A 434 -8.72 10.94 -15.28
CA ILE A 434 -9.84 10.00 -15.18
C ILE A 434 -10.16 9.35 -16.52
N SER A 435 -10.14 10.08 -17.62
CA SER A 435 -10.52 9.59 -18.96
C SER A 435 -9.69 8.41 -19.45
N ARG A 436 -10.37 7.37 -19.95
CA ARG A 436 -9.74 6.22 -20.64
C ARG A 436 -10.49 5.96 -21.95
N GLN A 437 -9.77 5.84 -23.07
CA GLN A 437 -10.30 5.57 -24.40
C GLN A 437 -10.55 4.06 -24.57
N ARG A 438 -11.31 3.49 -23.64
CA ARG A 438 -11.62 2.06 -23.57
C ARG A 438 -13.09 1.85 -23.30
N MET A 439 -13.62 0.70 -23.72
CA MET A 439 -15.02 0.36 -23.47
C MET A 439 -15.23 -0.22 -22.07
N TRP A 440 -14.37 -1.14 -21.61
CA TRP A 440 -14.59 -1.88 -20.37
C TRP A 440 -14.16 -1.07 -19.15
N GLY A 441 -15.00 -0.13 -18.75
CA GLY A 441 -14.85 0.78 -17.62
C GLY A 441 -16.17 1.49 -17.33
N THR A 442 -16.23 2.18 -16.19
CA THR A 442 -17.43 2.98 -15.84
C THR A 442 -17.63 4.11 -16.85
N PRO A 443 -18.75 4.20 -17.57
CA PRO A 443 -19.02 5.32 -18.46
C PRO A 443 -19.06 6.65 -17.72
N ILE A 444 -18.43 7.68 -18.27
CA ILE A 444 -18.49 9.05 -17.73
C ILE A 444 -19.88 9.61 -18.04
N PRO A 445 -20.68 10.03 -17.01
CA PRO A 445 -22.09 10.38 -17.18
C PRO A 445 -22.28 11.83 -17.69
N MET A 446 -21.66 12.18 -18.83
CA MET A 446 -21.70 13.52 -19.42
C MET A 446 -22.19 13.49 -20.86
N ILE A 447 -22.80 14.59 -21.30
CA ILE A 447 -23.36 14.77 -22.63
C ILE A 447 -22.83 16.09 -23.22
N HIS A 448 -22.39 16.06 -24.48
CA HIS A 448 -21.89 17.21 -25.20
C HIS A 448 -22.96 17.71 -26.17
N CYS A 449 -23.44 18.93 -25.96
CA CYS A 449 -24.47 19.59 -26.75
C CYS A 449 -23.92 20.87 -27.35
N ASP A 450 -24.09 21.07 -28.65
CA ASP A 450 -23.62 22.28 -29.37
C ASP A 450 -24.21 23.58 -28.78
N SER A 451 -25.45 23.52 -28.30
CA SER A 451 -26.16 24.68 -27.75
C SER A 451 -25.93 24.91 -26.26
N CYS A 452 -25.75 23.81 -25.45
CA CYS A 452 -25.69 23.89 -23.99
C CYS A 452 -24.28 23.65 -23.43
N GLY A 453 -23.32 23.25 -24.29
CA GLY A 453 -22.00 22.81 -23.84
C GLY A 453 -22.03 21.41 -23.21
N THR A 454 -21.18 21.19 -22.24
CA THR A 454 -21.11 19.92 -21.50
C THR A 454 -22.18 19.89 -20.40
N VAL A 455 -23.07 18.91 -20.46
CA VAL A 455 -24.25 18.77 -19.58
C VAL A 455 -24.19 17.43 -18.86
N PRO A 456 -24.42 17.37 -17.53
CA PRO A 456 -24.49 16.11 -16.79
C PRO A 456 -25.73 15.30 -17.17
N VAL A 457 -25.61 13.97 -17.14
CA VAL A 457 -26.76 13.07 -17.19
C VAL A 457 -27.58 13.27 -15.90
N PRO A 458 -28.92 13.36 -15.95
CA PRO A 458 -29.74 13.47 -14.74
C PRO A 458 -29.50 12.27 -13.81
N TYR A 459 -29.44 12.52 -12.51
CA TYR A 459 -29.26 11.46 -11.51
C TYR A 459 -30.26 10.31 -11.63
N ALA A 460 -31.52 10.66 -11.95
CA ALA A 460 -32.59 9.66 -12.11
C ALA A 460 -32.39 8.73 -13.32
N ASP A 461 -31.53 9.09 -14.28
CA ASP A 461 -31.23 8.31 -15.48
C ASP A 461 -29.96 7.45 -15.32
N LEU A 462 -29.35 7.45 -14.13
CA LEU A 462 -28.23 6.57 -13.80
C LEU A 462 -28.73 5.12 -13.52
N PRO A 463 -27.98 4.11 -13.92
CA PRO A 463 -26.67 4.17 -14.57
C PRO A 463 -26.73 4.39 -16.08
N VAL A 464 -25.76 5.13 -16.62
CA VAL A 464 -25.43 5.06 -18.05
C VAL A 464 -24.80 3.70 -18.29
N ARG A 465 -25.50 2.79 -18.93
CA ARG A 465 -25.08 1.39 -19.13
C ARG A 465 -24.19 1.24 -20.35
N LEU A 466 -23.18 0.35 -20.24
CA LEU A 466 -22.41 -0.10 -21.38
C LEU A 466 -23.30 -0.93 -22.32
N PRO A 467 -23.13 -0.81 -23.65
CA PRO A 467 -23.88 -1.64 -24.61
C PRO A 467 -23.35 -3.08 -24.62
N ASP A 468 -24.27 -4.05 -24.60
CA ASP A 468 -23.94 -5.47 -24.61
C ASP A 468 -23.54 -5.98 -26.02
N ASP A 469 -23.87 -5.22 -27.07
CA ASP A 469 -23.66 -5.55 -28.47
C ASP A 469 -22.51 -4.77 -29.14
N ALA A 470 -21.68 -4.09 -28.36
CA ALA A 470 -20.56 -3.36 -28.89
C ALA A 470 -19.52 -4.25 -29.55
N GLN A 471 -19.14 -3.89 -30.79
CA GLN A 471 -18.19 -4.68 -31.59
C GLN A 471 -16.79 -4.12 -31.47
N PHE A 472 -15.85 -4.96 -31.04
CA PHE A 472 -14.43 -4.64 -31.01
C PHE A 472 -13.84 -4.70 -32.42
N LYS A 473 -13.46 -3.54 -32.97
CA LYS A 473 -12.75 -3.43 -34.24
C LYS A 473 -11.24 -3.31 -33.99
N PRO A 474 -10.39 -3.81 -34.88
CA PRO A 474 -8.93 -3.72 -34.73
C PRO A 474 -8.38 -2.29 -35.01
N THR A 475 -9.17 -1.26 -34.78
CA THR A 475 -8.80 0.15 -34.97
C THR A 475 -8.04 0.73 -33.81
N GLY A 476 -8.07 0.03 -32.65
CA GLY A 476 -7.50 0.53 -31.41
C GLY A 476 -8.30 1.67 -30.72
N GLU A 477 -9.41 2.10 -31.29
CA GLU A 477 -10.31 3.09 -30.70
C GLU A 477 -11.40 2.42 -29.87
N SER A 478 -11.95 3.15 -28.91
CA SER A 478 -13.06 2.65 -28.08
C SER A 478 -14.27 2.28 -28.96
N PRO A 479 -14.83 1.08 -28.82
CA PRO A 479 -16.05 0.69 -29.52
C PRO A 479 -17.23 1.65 -29.30
N LEU A 480 -17.25 2.37 -28.17
CA LEU A 480 -18.28 3.35 -27.84
C LEU A 480 -18.33 4.51 -28.85
N ASN A 481 -17.19 4.84 -29.50
CA ASN A 481 -17.14 5.87 -30.54
C ASN A 481 -17.97 5.54 -31.77
N TYR A 482 -18.20 4.24 -32.04
CA TYR A 482 -18.91 3.74 -33.23
C TYR A 482 -20.29 3.16 -32.91
N HIS A 483 -20.68 3.15 -31.63
CA HIS A 483 -21.97 2.62 -31.19
C HIS A 483 -23.01 3.72 -31.20
N GLU A 484 -23.77 3.84 -32.35
CA GLU A 484 -24.69 4.96 -32.57
C GLU A 484 -25.72 5.15 -31.45
N ALA A 485 -26.34 4.05 -30.98
CA ALA A 485 -27.37 4.11 -29.92
C ALA A 485 -26.79 4.53 -28.54
N PHE A 486 -25.50 4.31 -28.29
CA PHE A 486 -24.84 4.79 -27.09
C PHE A 486 -24.45 6.26 -27.24
N ARG A 487 -23.83 6.62 -28.35
CA ARG A 487 -23.21 7.91 -28.56
C ARG A 487 -24.24 9.03 -28.76
N TYR A 488 -25.22 8.83 -29.69
CA TYR A 488 -26.14 9.88 -30.06
C TYR A 488 -27.40 9.86 -29.19
N VAL A 489 -27.62 10.99 -28.48
CA VAL A 489 -28.67 11.15 -27.48
C VAL A 489 -29.35 12.49 -27.60
N LYS A 490 -30.43 12.71 -26.88
CA LYS A 490 -31.03 14.03 -26.70
C LYS A 490 -30.42 14.74 -25.49
N CYS A 491 -30.13 16.02 -25.66
CA CYS A 491 -29.69 16.88 -24.56
C CYS A 491 -30.78 16.97 -23.49
N PRO A 492 -30.49 16.67 -22.21
CA PRO A 492 -31.49 16.75 -21.14
C PRO A 492 -31.92 18.18 -20.83
N SER A 493 -31.11 19.20 -21.22
CA SER A 493 -31.42 20.61 -20.97
C SER A 493 -32.25 21.27 -22.07
N CYS A 494 -31.98 20.98 -23.35
CA CYS A 494 -32.67 21.66 -24.48
C CYS A 494 -33.42 20.69 -25.42
N SER A 495 -33.32 19.38 -25.21
CA SER A 495 -33.89 18.31 -26.04
C SER A 495 -33.37 18.27 -27.50
N GLY A 496 -32.32 19.06 -27.81
CA GLY A 496 -31.60 19.03 -29.09
C GLY A 496 -30.77 17.76 -29.26
N ASP A 497 -30.24 17.53 -30.45
CA ASP A 497 -29.28 16.45 -30.69
C ASP A 497 -27.99 16.71 -29.95
N ALA A 498 -27.42 15.68 -29.36
CA ALA A 498 -26.22 15.76 -28.55
C ALA A 498 -25.45 14.42 -28.58
N GLU A 499 -24.23 14.44 -28.16
CA GLU A 499 -23.38 13.26 -28.07
C GLU A 499 -23.02 12.94 -26.61
N ARG A 500 -23.14 11.67 -26.27
CA ARG A 500 -22.67 11.17 -24.96
C ARG A 500 -21.15 11.12 -24.95
N GLU A 501 -20.56 11.36 -23.76
CA GLU A 501 -19.14 11.08 -23.54
C GLU A 501 -18.84 9.59 -23.80
N THR A 502 -17.80 9.30 -24.57
CA THR A 502 -17.39 7.94 -24.96
C THR A 502 -16.17 7.43 -24.25
N ASP A 503 -15.49 8.27 -23.49
CA ASP A 503 -14.46 7.85 -22.57
C ASP A 503 -15.10 7.18 -21.33
N THR A 504 -14.39 6.22 -20.78
CA THR A 504 -14.73 5.60 -19.47
C THR A 504 -13.78 6.10 -18.39
N MET A 505 -14.16 5.89 -17.14
CA MET A 505 -13.33 6.27 -16.01
C MET A 505 -12.17 5.29 -15.81
N ASP A 506 -11.09 5.78 -15.27
CA ASP A 506 -10.00 4.95 -14.72
C ASP A 506 -10.55 3.89 -13.76
N THR A 507 -10.00 2.68 -13.82
CA THR A 507 -10.40 1.57 -12.95
C THR A 507 -10.24 1.90 -11.46
N PHE A 508 -9.25 2.73 -11.11
CA PHE A 508 -9.07 3.20 -9.73
C PHE A 508 -10.24 4.03 -9.19
N MET A 509 -11.11 4.56 -10.03
CA MET A 509 -12.35 5.17 -9.57
C MET A 509 -13.21 4.18 -8.80
N CYS A 510 -13.38 2.95 -9.30
CA CYS A 510 -14.16 1.92 -8.62
C CYS A 510 -13.49 1.44 -7.33
N SER A 511 -12.16 1.28 -7.34
CA SER A 511 -11.41 0.84 -6.15
C SER A 511 -11.17 1.95 -5.13
N SER A 512 -11.50 3.22 -5.42
CA SER A 512 -11.38 4.30 -4.44
C SER A 512 -12.49 4.33 -3.40
N TRP A 513 -13.61 3.61 -3.60
CA TRP A 513 -14.76 3.65 -2.71
C TRP A 513 -15.35 2.27 -2.33
N TYR A 514 -14.75 1.16 -2.77
CA TYR A 514 -15.29 -0.19 -2.53
C TYR A 514 -15.44 -0.56 -1.05
N GLN A 515 -14.60 -0.01 -0.17
CA GLN A 515 -14.74 -0.14 1.28
C GLN A 515 -16.05 0.42 1.81
N TYR A 516 -16.59 1.41 1.13
CA TYR A 516 -17.90 1.98 1.44
C TYR A 516 -19.03 1.13 0.84
N ALA A 517 -18.82 0.65 -0.40
CA ALA A 517 -19.78 -0.22 -1.09
C ALA A 517 -20.08 -1.50 -0.31
N TYR A 518 -19.09 -2.10 0.32
CA TYR A 518 -19.27 -3.31 1.15
C TYR A 518 -20.20 -3.13 2.35
N VAL A 519 -20.34 -1.91 2.85
CA VAL A 519 -21.25 -1.63 3.97
C VAL A 519 -22.70 -1.94 3.61
N ASP A 520 -23.11 -1.61 2.39
CA ASP A 520 -24.45 -1.88 1.86
C ASP A 520 -24.38 -2.06 0.34
N PRO A 521 -23.90 -3.24 -0.13
CA PRO A 521 -23.72 -3.49 -1.55
C PRO A 521 -25.05 -3.30 -2.30
N TYR A 522 -24.97 -2.67 -3.45
CA TYR A 522 -26.12 -2.45 -4.32
C TYR A 522 -27.26 -1.64 -3.68
N HIS A 523 -26.90 -0.71 -2.75
CA HIS A 523 -27.85 0.21 -2.13
C HIS A 523 -28.74 0.88 -3.18
N LYS A 524 -30.05 0.91 -2.96
CA LYS A 524 -31.05 1.41 -3.91
C LYS A 524 -30.99 0.74 -5.31
N ALA A 525 -30.70 -0.56 -5.36
CA ALA A 525 -30.68 -1.29 -6.62
C ALA A 525 -32.04 -1.21 -7.33
N GLY A 526 -32.04 -0.86 -8.64
CA GLY A 526 -33.24 -0.67 -9.44
C GLY A 526 -34.03 0.62 -9.16
N GLU A 527 -33.59 1.48 -8.22
CA GLU A 527 -34.24 2.75 -7.93
C GLU A 527 -33.53 3.92 -8.63
N PRO A 528 -34.26 4.98 -9.06
CA PRO A 528 -33.66 6.21 -9.54
C PRO A 528 -32.93 6.94 -8.40
N LEU A 529 -31.79 7.59 -8.73
CA LEU A 529 -31.02 8.35 -7.78
C LEU A 529 -31.36 9.84 -7.80
N ALA A 530 -31.01 10.52 -6.71
CA ALA A 530 -31.00 11.97 -6.57
C ALA A 530 -29.65 12.47 -6.05
N ALA A 531 -29.35 13.75 -6.25
CA ALA A 531 -28.11 14.34 -5.78
C ALA A 531 -27.90 14.24 -4.26
N GLY A 532 -28.98 14.28 -3.47
CA GLY A 532 -28.94 14.18 -2.01
C GLY A 532 -29.00 12.77 -1.46
N ASP A 533 -28.92 11.73 -2.31
CA ASP A 533 -28.92 10.35 -1.83
C ASP A 533 -27.60 10.00 -1.15
N MET A 534 -27.67 9.02 -0.24
CA MET A 534 -26.50 8.39 0.39
C MET A 534 -26.17 7.10 -0.34
N PRO A 535 -24.87 6.80 -0.56
CA PRO A 535 -24.46 5.60 -1.31
C PRO A 535 -24.60 4.28 -0.55
N TRP A 536 -24.96 4.33 0.72
CA TRP A 536 -25.20 3.19 1.63
C TRP A 536 -26.20 3.57 2.71
N ASP A 537 -26.71 2.59 3.44
CA ASP A 537 -27.51 2.81 4.63
C ASP A 537 -26.72 3.57 5.69
N GLY A 538 -27.25 4.71 6.16
CA GLY A 538 -26.54 5.61 7.08
C GLY A 538 -26.20 4.97 8.43
N ALA A 539 -27.07 4.11 8.97
CA ALA A 539 -26.83 3.44 10.26
C ALA A 539 -25.71 2.38 10.14
N ARG A 540 -25.70 1.63 9.02
CA ARG A 540 -24.63 0.69 8.71
C ARG A 540 -23.30 1.41 8.50
N GLY A 541 -23.29 2.53 7.74
CA GLY A 541 -22.12 3.35 7.54
C GLY A 541 -21.53 3.87 8.84
N GLN A 542 -22.37 4.42 9.71
CA GLN A 542 -21.97 4.91 11.03
C GLN A 542 -21.40 3.81 11.93
N TYR A 543 -21.90 2.57 11.80
CA TYR A 543 -21.41 1.45 12.59
C TYR A 543 -20.05 0.94 12.07
N TRP A 544 -19.90 0.71 10.76
CA TRP A 544 -18.72 0.00 10.21
C TRP A 544 -17.56 0.91 9.84
N LEU A 545 -17.81 2.14 9.35
CA LEU A 545 -16.77 3.03 8.86
C LEU A 545 -16.07 3.82 9.99
N PRO A 546 -14.81 4.26 9.82
CA PRO A 546 -13.87 3.85 8.77
C PRO A 546 -13.33 2.41 8.97
N VAL A 547 -12.53 1.91 8.00
CA VAL A 547 -11.88 0.59 8.07
C VAL A 547 -10.85 0.54 9.20
N ASP A 548 -10.89 -0.50 10.04
CA ASP A 548 -9.97 -0.64 11.18
C ASP A 548 -8.61 -1.21 10.78
N GLN A 549 -8.60 -2.18 9.87
CA GLN A 549 -7.38 -2.83 9.40
C GLN A 549 -7.45 -3.10 7.90
N TYR A 550 -6.51 -2.57 7.15
CA TYR A 550 -6.34 -2.82 5.73
C TYR A 550 -5.05 -3.60 5.45
N THR A 551 -5.10 -4.54 4.51
CA THR A 551 -3.93 -5.30 4.09
C THR A 551 -3.80 -5.31 2.58
N GLY A 552 -2.58 -5.07 2.06
CA GLY A 552 -2.35 -5.04 0.62
C GLY A 552 -0.92 -4.70 0.24
N GLY A 553 -0.62 -4.73 -1.07
CA GLY A 553 0.71 -4.50 -1.61
C GLY A 553 1.17 -3.03 -1.49
N ILE A 554 2.47 -2.83 -1.22
CA ILE A 554 3.07 -1.49 -1.10
C ILE A 554 3.08 -0.73 -2.44
N GLU A 555 2.99 -1.43 -3.57
CA GLU A 555 2.93 -0.83 -4.91
C GLU A 555 1.76 0.14 -5.10
N HIS A 556 0.72 0.00 -4.29
CA HIS A 556 -0.44 0.89 -4.30
C HIS A 556 -0.28 2.18 -3.49
N ALA A 557 0.88 2.42 -2.90
CA ALA A 557 1.14 3.58 -2.03
C ALA A 557 0.80 4.91 -2.70
N THR A 558 1.22 5.12 -3.94
CA THR A 558 1.01 6.36 -4.71
C THR A 558 -0.11 6.27 -5.75
N MET A 559 -0.85 5.17 -5.78
CA MET A 559 -2.01 4.92 -6.65
C MET A 559 -3.29 4.81 -5.82
N HIS A 560 -3.83 3.59 -5.67
CA HIS A 560 -5.08 3.33 -4.97
C HIS A 560 -5.13 3.96 -3.56
N LEU A 561 -4.07 3.83 -2.76
CA LEU A 561 -4.04 4.37 -1.39
C LEU A 561 -4.09 5.91 -1.35
N LEU A 562 -3.50 6.58 -2.31
CA LEU A 562 -3.57 8.03 -2.43
C LEU A 562 -4.96 8.47 -2.92
N TYR A 563 -5.50 7.79 -3.93
CA TYR A 563 -6.80 8.11 -4.50
C TYR A 563 -7.94 7.90 -3.53
N THR A 564 -7.95 6.81 -2.76
CA THR A 564 -8.99 6.56 -1.77
C THR A 564 -8.96 7.54 -0.60
N ARG A 565 -7.78 8.06 -0.22
CA ARG A 565 -7.63 9.15 0.75
C ARG A 565 -8.22 10.46 0.23
N PHE A 566 -7.85 10.85 -1.00
CA PHE A 566 -8.47 11.99 -1.68
C PHE A 566 -9.98 11.87 -1.75
N PHE A 567 -10.47 10.68 -2.16
CA PHE A 567 -11.89 10.41 -2.31
C PHE A 567 -12.64 10.58 -0.96
N THR A 568 -12.05 10.09 0.12
CA THR A 568 -12.60 10.25 1.47
C THR A 568 -12.71 11.71 1.88
N LYS A 569 -11.68 12.53 1.66
CA LYS A 569 -11.69 13.96 1.97
C LYS A 569 -12.76 14.70 1.15
N ALA A 570 -12.88 14.35 -0.14
CA ALA A 570 -13.93 14.90 -0.98
C ALA A 570 -15.34 14.50 -0.50
N LEU A 571 -15.55 13.27 -0.03
CA LEU A 571 -16.81 12.82 0.56
C LEU A 571 -17.12 13.53 1.89
N ARG A 572 -16.11 13.76 2.73
CA ARG A 572 -16.24 14.56 3.95
C ARG A 572 -16.73 15.98 3.62
N ASP A 573 -16.12 16.65 2.65
CA ASP A 573 -16.50 18.00 2.22
C ASP A 573 -17.89 18.06 1.54
N MET A 574 -18.43 16.91 1.19
CA MET A 574 -19.81 16.74 0.69
C MET A 574 -20.79 16.26 1.77
N ASP A 575 -20.37 16.19 3.03
CA ASP A 575 -21.17 15.71 4.18
C ASP A 575 -21.66 14.26 4.00
N VAL A 576 -20.92 13.41 3.26
CA VAL A 576 -21.23 11.98 3.06
C VAL A 576 -20.59 11.12 4.13
N VAL A 577 -19.41 11.52 4.63
CA VAL A 577 -18.69 10.90 5.76
C VAL A 577 -18.27 11.99 6.75
N ASP A 578 -17.95 11.61 8.00
CA ASP A 578 -17.54 12.52 9.08
C ASP A 578 -16.10 12.27 9.57
N PHE A 579 -15.29 11.59 8.76
CA PHE A 579 -13.90 11.27 9.06
C PHE A 579 -12.98 11.62 7.87
N ASP A 580 -11.68 11.78 8.15
CA ASP A 580 -10.67 12.27 7.20
C ASP A 580 -9.95 11.16 6.43
N GLU A 581 -9.87 9.94 6.98
CA GLU A 581 -9.09 8.85 6.41
C GLU A 581 -9.90 7.56 6.28
N PRO A 582 -9.78 6.85 5.14
CA PRO A 582 -10.61 5.67 4.86
C PRO A 582 -10.21 4.44 5.69
N MET A 583 -8.92 4.30 6.02
CA MET A 583 -8.34 3.15 6.71
C MET A 583 -7.41 3.61 7.83
N LEU A 584 -7.72 3.21 9.08
CA LEU A 584 -6.97 3.64 10.26
C LEU A 584 -5.60 2.97 10.34
N ARG A 585 -5.52 1.68 9.96
CA ARG A 585 -4.29 0.89 9.96
C ARG A 585 -4.07 0.23 8.62
N LEU A 586 -2.82 0.21 8.19
CA LEU A 586 -2.37 -0.51 7.00
C LEU A 586 -1.28 -1.51 7.37
N PHE A 587 -1.34 -2.69 6.79
CA PHE A 587 -0.23 -3.65 6.81
C PHE A 587 0.12 -4.03 5.36
N ASN A 588 1.39 -3.90 4.99
CA ASN A 588 1.87 -4.35 3.68
C ASN A 588 2.54 -5.71 3.82
N GLN A 589 1.98 -6.71 3.15
CA GLN A 589 2.64 -8.00 3.02
C GLN A 589 3.79 -7.92 2.01
N GLY A 590 4.79 -8.79 2.23
CA GLY A 590 5.87 -8.99 1.27
C GLY A 590 5.41 -9.75 0.03
N ILE A 591 6.34 -10.02 -0.87
CA ILE A 591 6.08 -10.71 -2.13
C ILE A 591 6.51 -12.17 -2.03
N ILE A 592 5.64 -13.08 -2.46
CA ILE A 592 6.01 -14.48 -2.69
C ILE A 592 6.70 -14.58 -4.04
N LEU A 593 7.93 -15.04 -4.00
CA LEU A 593 8.76 -15.29 -5.18
C LEU A 593 8.51 -16.68 -5.75
N GLY A 594 8.80 -16.85 -7.03
CA GLY A 594 8.77 -18.18 -7.66
C GLY A 594 9.83 -19.13 -7.10
N PRO A 595 9.80 -20.42 -7.49
CA PRO A 595 10.82 -21.40 -7.08
C PRO A 595 12.24 -21.03 -7.53
N ASP A 596 12.35 -20.14 -8.52
CA ASP A 596 13.58 -19.55 -9.06
C ASP A 596 14.12 -18.37 -8.24
N GLY A 597 13.39 -17.93 -7.20
CA GLY A 597 13.73 -16.77 -6.38
C GLY A 597 13.37 -15.42 -7.00
N GLU A 598 12.70 -15.41 -8.16
CA GLU A 598 12.29 -14.22 -8.87
C GLU A 598 10.78 -13.93 -8.67
N ARG A 599 10.37 -12.68 -8.93
CA ARG A 599 8.94 -12.31 -8.90
C ARG A 599 8.15 -13.18 -9.88
N MET A 600 7.05 -13.77 -9.41
CA MET A 600 6.17 -14.57 -10.26
C MET A 600 5.53 -13.74 -11.37
N SER A 601 5.61 -14.25 -12.59
CA SER A 601 5.03 -13.60 -13.78
C SER A 601 4.56 -14.64 -14.78
N LYS A 602 3.38 -14.42 -15.41
CA LYS A 602 2.85 -15.31 -16.47
C LYS A 602 3.82 -15.37 -17.67
N SER A 603 4.52 -14.28 -17.97
CA SER A 603 5.50 -14.21 -19.07
C SER A 603 6.76 -15.02 -18.80
N ARG A 604 7.14 -15.19 -17.54
CA ARG A 604 8.30 -16.00 -17.12
C ARG A 604 7.95 -17.49 -16.94
N GLY A 605 6.65 -17.82 -16.83
CA GLY A 605 6.21 -19.20 -16.60
C GLY A 605 6.53 -19.75 -15.21
N ASN A 606 6.86 -18.91 -14.24
CA ASN A 606 7.23 -19.28 -12.87
C ASN A 606 6.07 -19.09 -11.86
N VAL A 607 4.85 -18.85 -12.35
CA VAL A 607 3.66 -18.69 -11.50
C VAL A 607 3.25 -20.03 -10.90
N VAL A 608 3.09 -20.08 -9.59
CA VAL A 608 2.58 -21.23 -8.86
C VAL A 608 1.08 -21.14 -8.73
N ASN A 609 0.37 -22.17 -9.23
CA ASN A 609 -1.08 -22.30 -9.04
C ASN A 609 -1.36 -22.94 -7.68
N PRO A 610 -2.04 -22.24 -6.75
CA PRO A 610 -2.35 -22.79 -5.42
C PRO A 610 -3.30 -23.99 -5.47
N ASP A 611 -4.18 -24.09 -6.47
CA ASP A 611 -5.17 -25.16 -6.61
C ASP A 611 -4.54 -26.56 -6.66
N GLU A 612 -3.39 -26.70 -7.33
CA GLU A 612 -2.65 -27.98 -7.39
C GLU A 612 -2.20 -28.45 -6.00
N TYR A 613 -1.79 -27.52 -5.15
CA TYR A 613 -1.35 -27.81 -3.79
C TYR A 613 -2.53 -28.03 -2.84
N VAL A 614 -3.62 -27.31 -3.03
CA VAL A 614 -4.88 -27.53 -2.31
C VAL A 614 -5.43 -28.92 -2.63
N ASP A 615 -5.40 -29.33 -3.89
CA ASP A 615 -5.85 -30.68 -4.30
C ASP A 615 -4.97 -31.79 -3.70
N ARG A 616 -3.69 -31.54 -3.52
CA ARG A 616 -2.73 -32.53 -3.01
C ARG A 616 -2.67 -32.57 -1.48
N TYR A 617 -2.69 -31.42 -0.80
CA TYR A 617 -2.39 -31.30 0.62
C TYR A 617 -3.54 -30.72 1.46
N GLY A 618 -4.55 -30.12 0.84
CA GLY A 618 -5.65 -29.41 1.49
C GLY A 618 -5.39 -27.91 1.69
N ALA A 619 -6.48 -27.16 1.84
CA ALA A 619 -6.46 -25.71 2.03
C ALA A 619 -5.73 -25.32 3.33
N ASP A 620 -6.00 -26.01 4.44
CA ASP A 620 -5.35 -25.74 5.73
C ASP A 620 -3.82 -25.87 5.64
N THR A 621 -3.31 -26.87 4.90
CA THR A 621 -1.86 -27.03 4.71
C THR A 621 -1.27 -25.88 3.90
N VAL A 622 -1.95 -25.45 2.83
CA VAL A 622 -1.49 -24.31 2.00
C VAL A 622 -1.51 -23.01 2.80
N ARG A 623 -2.59 -22.76 3.56
CA ARG A 623 -2.71 -21.61 4.47
C ARG A 623 -1.56 -21.56 5.46
N GLY A 624 -1.37 -22.65 6.21
CA GLY A 624 -0.31 -22.73 7.20
C GLY A 624 1.09 -22.60 6.59
N TYR A 625 1.32 -23.17 5.40
CA TYR A 625 2.61 -23.05 4.72
C TYR A 625 2.90 -21.59 4.33
N LEU A 626 1.95 -20.89 3.73
CA LEU A 626 2.11 -19.46 3.35
C LEU A 626 2.39 -18.58 4.57
N MET A 627 1.76 -18.86 5.71
CA MET A 627 2.01 -18.17 6.98
C MET A 627 3.33 -18.57 7.66
N PHE A 628 3.93 -19.71 7.28
CA PHE A 628 5.15 -20.25 7.91
C PHE A 628 6.44 -19.92 7.14
N ILE A 629 6.37 -19.50 5.87
CA ILE A 629 7.53 -19.22 5.01
C ILE A 629 8.52 -18.25 5.66
N GLY A 630 8.02 -17.20 6.33
CA GLY A 630 8.81 -16.17 6.98
C GLY A 630 7.95 -15.08 7.61
N PRO A 631 8.56 -13.98 8.07
CA PRO A 631 7.80 -12.79 8.47
C PRO A 631 6.94 -12.30 7.30
N TRP A 632 5.66 -12.04 7.57
CA TRP A 632 4.69 -11.73 6.52
C TRP A 632 5.04 -10.48 5.71
N GLU A 633 5.65 -9.48 6.36
CA GLU A 633 6.14 -8.25 5.72
C GLU A 633 7.30 -8.45 4.74
N HIS A 634 8.03 -9.57 4.83
CA HIS A 634 9.20 -9.81 3.98
C HIS A 634 8.91 -10.71 2.78
N GLY A 635 7.91 -11.59 2.90
CA GLY A 635 7.67 -12.61 1.89
C GLY A 635 8.74 -13.69 1.89
N GLY A 636 8.94 -14.34 0.74
CA GLY A 636 9.97 -15.37 0.58
C GLY A 636 9.79 -16.22 -0.68
N PRO A 637 10.75 -17.06 -1.03
CA PRO A 637 10.66 -17.95 -2.17
C PRO A 637 9.70 -19.12 -1.90
N TRP A 638 8.92 -19.50 -2.89
CA TRP A 638 8.12 -20.71 -2.85
C TRP A 638 9.00 -21.97 -2.87
N ASP A 639 8.92 -22.77 -1.82
CA ASP A 639 9.59 -24.08 -1.74
C ASP A 639 8.57 -25.22 -1.70
N PRO A 640 8.43 -25.98 -2.82
CA PRO A 640 7.48 -27.10 -2.88
C PRO A 640 7.75 -28.21 -1.85
N SER A 641 8.97 -28.31 -1.32
CA SER A 641 9.33 -29.36 -0.34
C SER A 641 8.96 -28.98 1.09
N ALA A 642 8.97 -27.71 1.42
CA ALA A 642 8.72 -27.21 2.77
C ALA A 642 7.25 -27.35 3.19
N ILE A 643 6.29 -27.34 2.25
CA ILE A 643 4.85 -27.55 2.53
C ILE A 643 4.56 -28.87 3.22
N GLU A 644 5.36 -29.92 2.94
CA GLU A 644 5.22 -31.23 3.60
C GLU A 644 5.45 -31.17 5.12
N GLY A 645 6.23 -30.18 5.59
CA GLY A 645 6.46 -29.93 7.01
C GLY A 645 5.16 -29.58 7.73
N VAL A 646 4.36 -28.70 7.16
CA VAL A 646 3.05 -28.28 7.67
C VAL A 646 2.05 -29.43 7.57
N SER A 647 2.02 -30.14 6.45
CA SER A 647 1.16 -31.32 6.29
C SER A 647 1.44 -32.36 7.39
N ARG A 648 2.71 -32.70 7.65
CA ARG A 648 3.09 -33.62 8.74
C ARG A 648 2.67 -33.12 10.12
N PHE A 649 2.74 -31.80 10.35
CA PHE A 649 2.26 -31.21 11.60
C PHE A 649 0.75 -31.46 11.79
N LEU A 650 -0.08 -31.20 10.78
CA LEU A 650 -1.52 -31.43 10.87
C LEU A 650 -1.86 -32.92 11.10
N TYR A 651 -1.18 -33.85 10.44
CA TYR A 651 -1.35 -35.27 10.69
C TYR A 651 -0.96 -35.68 12.11
N ARG A 652 0.08 -35.06 12.69
CA ARG A 652 0.46 -35.34 14.09
C ARG A 652 -0.59 -34.81 15.08
N VAL A 653 -1.12 -33.60 14.84
CA VAL A 653 -2.23 -33.05 15.64
C VAL A 653 -3.44 -33.99 15.55
N TRP A 654 -3.78 -34.43 14.33
CA TRP A 654 -4.88 -35.35 14.11
C TRP A 654 -4.72 -36.64 14.93
N SER A 655 -3.53 -37.22 14.92
CA SER A 655 -3.23 -38.45 15.73
C SER A 655 -3.28 -38.19 17.23
N VAL A 656 -2.74 -37.07 17.70
CA VAL A 656 -2.77 -36.71 19.13
C VAL A 656 -4.20 -36.57 19.64
N VAL A 657 -5.09 -35.95 18.83
CA VAL A 657 -6.48 -35.73 19.26
C VAL A 657 -7.37 -36.95 19.12
N ASN A 658 -7.16 -37.89 18.16
CA ASN A 658 -8.06 -39.00 17.90
C ASN A 658 -7.66 -40.33 18.57
N ASP A 659 -6.38 -40.50 18.94
CA ASP A 659 -5.88 -41.85 19.36
C ASP A 659 -6.17 -42.21 20.84
N GLU A 660 -6.62 -41.22 21.65
CA GLU A 660 -6.87 -41.46 23.08
C GLU A 660 -8.29 -41.03 23.49
N PRO A 661 -8.90 -41.73 24.46
CA PRO A 661 -10.19 -41.32 24.96
C PRO A 661 -10.09 -40.02 25.74
N HIS A 662 -10.87 -39.03 25.30
CA HIS A 662 -10.95 -37.73 25.97
C HIS A 662 -11.99 -37.79 27.10
N ALA A 663 -11.51 -37.83 28.33
CA ALA A 663 -12.36 -37.83 29.48
C ALA A 663 -12.71 -36.43 29.96
N ALA A 664 -13.96 -36.19 30.33
CA ALA A 664 -14.38 -34.95 30.96
C ALA A 664 -13.56 -34.62 32.21
N SER A 665 -13.16 -33.37 32.35
CA SER A 665 -12.34 -32.86 33.46
C SER A 665 -13.02 -33.05 34.83
N ALA A 666 -12.30 -33.57 35.78
CA ALA A 666 -12.55 -33.29 37.20
C ALA A 666 -11.56 -32.18 37.60
N GLY A 667 -12.08 -30.99 37.91
CA GLY A 667 -11.23 -29.90 38.34
C GLY A 667 -10.36 -30.27 39.53
N GLY A 668 -9.11 -29.79 39.58
CA GLY A 668 -8.16 -29.98 40.66
C GLY A 668 -6.75 -29.54 40.29
N ALA A 669 -5.90 -29.28 41.28
CA ALA A 669 -4.50 -28.94 41.04
C ALA A 669 -3.76 -30.15 40.40
N PRO A 670 -2.80 -29.95 39.48
CA PRO A 670 -2.03 -30.98 38.83
C PRO A 670 -1.35 -31.88 39.85
N ALA A 671 -1.53 -33.19 39.70
CA ALA A 671 -1.13 -34.17 40.73
C ALA A 671 0.37 -34.57 40.70
N ASN A 672 1.09 -34.25 39.61
CA ASN A 672 2.50 -34.59 39.42
C ASN A 672 3.26 -33.52 38.62
N ASP A 673 4.59 -33.61 38.59
CA ASP A 673 5.47 -32.64 37.91
C ASP A 673 5.24 -32.58 36.41
N GLU A 674 4.91 -33.68 35.77
CA GLU A 674 4.66 -33.78 34.34
C GLU A 674 3.37 -33.05 33.96
N ALA A 675 2.29 -33.19 34.73
CA ALA A 675 1.04 -32.44 34.54
C ALA A 675 1.25 -30.91 34.76
N ARG A 676 2.05 -30.55 35.80
CA ARG A 676 2.43 -29.15 36.02
C ARG A 676 3.25 -28.59 34.83
N GLY A 677 4.19 -29.40 34.32
CA GLY A 677 4.99 -29.03 33.14
C GLY A 677 4.14 -28.81 31.89
N LEU A 678 3.13 -29.68 31.65
CA LEU A 678 2.20 -29.51 30.54
C LEU A 678 1.31 -28.24 30.70
N GLU A 679 0.75 -28.01 31.89
CA GLU A 679 -0.06 -26.82 32.19
C GLU A 679 0.75 -25.53 31.98
N ARG A 680 1.99 -25.52 32.48
CA ARG A 680 2.91 -24.37 32.25
C ARG A 680 3.15 -24.14 30.76
N LYS A 681 3.52 -25.20 30.01
CA LYS A 681 3.79 -25.07 28.57
C LYS A 681 2.54 -24.62 27.81
N LEU A 682 1.33 -25.04 28.20
CA LEU A 682 0.07 -24.55 27.65
C LEU A 682 -0.05 -23.05 27.81
N HIS A 683 0.08 -22.50 29.04
CA HIS A 683 -0.09 -21.09 29.30
C HIS A 683 0.99 -20.23 28.65
N GLN A 684 2.23 -20.72 28.59
CA GLN A 684 3.30 -20.06 27.79
C GLN A 684 2.96 -20.03 26.30
N THR A 685 2.38 -21.12 25.76
CA THR A 685 1.97 -21.19 24.35
C THR A 685 0.81 -20.26 24.07
N ILE A 686 -0.20 -20.17 24.94
CA ILE A 686 -1.31 -19.22 24.81
C ILE A 686 -0.77 -17.78 24.74
N THR A 687 0.11 -17.39 25.67
CA THR A 687 0.74 -16.05 25.67
C THR A 687 1.46 -15.79 24.35
N LYS A 688 2.37 -16.70 23.96
CA LYS A 688 3.19 -16.54 22.76
C LYS A 688 2.37 -16.44 21.48
N VAL A 689 1.40 -17.33 21.28
CA VAL A 689 0.54 -17.34 20.10
C VAL A 689 -0.36 -16.09 20.07
N SER A 690 -0.89 -15.65 21.22
CA SER A 690 -1.72 -14.43 21.29
C SER A 690 -0.94 -13.18 20.89
N GLU A 691 0.27 -13.01 21.41
CA GLU A 691 1.16 -11.89 21.05
C GLU A 691 1.57 -11.93 19.57
N ASP A 692 1.85 -13.11 19.05
CA ASP A 692 2.26 -13.28 17.67
C ASP A 692 1.11 -13.03 16.70
N MET A 693 -0.10 -13.52 17.00
CA MET A 693 -1.31 -13.25 16.21
C MET A 693 -1.67 -11.75 16.21
N ALA A 694 -1.58 -11.10 17.36
CA ALA A 694 -1.82 -9.64 17.47
C ALA A 694 -0.80 -8.81 16.68
N GLY A 695 0.43 -9.30 16.55
CA GLY A 695 1.53 -8.63 15.84
C GLY A 695 1.79 -9.14 14.42
N PHE A 696 0.89 -9.92 13.83
CA PHE A 696 1.03 -10.53 12.49
C PHE A 696 2.29 -11.40 12.30
N ARG A 697 2.82 -11.96 13.39
CA ARG A 697 3.98 -12.86 13.39
C ARG A 697 3.54 -14.33 13.27
N PHE A 698 2.83 -14.65 12.20
CA PHE A 698 2.20 -15.97 11.99
C PHE A 698 3.20 -17.13 11.98
N ASN A 699 4.40 -16.91 11.44
CA ASN A 699 5.44 -17.92 11.36
C ASN A 699 5.91 -18.39 12.75
N THR A 700 6.05 -17.47 13.70
CA THR A 700 6.43 -17.81 15.09
C THR A 700 5.26 -18.37 15.89
N ALA A 701 4.02 -17.93 15.61
CA ALA A 701 2.81 -18.56 16.15
C ALA A 701 2.72 -20.05 15.77
N ILE A 702 2.91 -20.36 14.48
CA ILE A 702 2.91 -21.76 13.99
C ILE A 702 4.05 -22.57 14.63
N ALA A 703 5.25 -21.99 14.75
CA ALA A 703 6.36 -22.65 15.41
C ALA A 703 6.03 -22.99 16.87
N ALA A 704 5.41 -22.08 17.63
CA ALA A 704 4.97 -22.32 19.00
C ALA A 704 3.92 -23.45 19.09
N LEU A 705 2.97 -23.48 18.13
CA LEU A 705 1.99 -24.58 18.03
C LEU A 705 2.66 -25.93 17.73
N MET A 706 3.66 -25.95 16.84
CA MET A 706 4.44 -27.16 16.54
C MET A 706 5.22 -27.64 17.75
N GLU A 707 5.86 -26.75 18.51
CA GLU A 707 6.56 -27.07 19.76
C GLU A 707 5.60 -27.62 20.82
N PHE A 708 4.43 -27.00 20.98
CA PHE A 708 3.43 -27.46 21.95
C PHE A 708 2.89 -28.83 21.58
N ASN A 709 2.59 -29.07 20.30
CA ASN A 709 2.18 -30.38 19.82
C ASN A 709 3.27 -31.45 20.04
N ASN A 710 4.55 -31.14 19.83
CA ASN A 710 5.65 -32.05 20.13
C ASN A 710 5.74 -32.39 21.63
N HIS A 711 5.48 -31.40 22.50
CA HIS A 711 5.42 -31.63 23.95
C HIS A 711 4.25 -32.55 24.33
N LEU A 712 3.05 -32.32 23.74
CA LEU A 712 1.91 -33.24 23.92
C LEU A 712 2.25 -34.66 23.49
N ILE A 713 2.91 -34.86 22.36
CA ILE A 713 3.35 -36.19 21.90
C ILE A 713 4.30 -36.86 22.93
N SER A 714 5.19 -36.06 23.53
CA SER A 714 6.16 -36.61 24.51
C SER A 714 5.53 -37.14 25.82
N VAL A 715 4.42 -36.51 26.26
CA VAL A 715 3.69 -36.83 27.47
C VAL A 715 2.42 -37.67 27.23
N LYS A 716 2.14 -38.02 25.97
CA LYS A 716 0.90 -38.72 25.57
C LYS A 716 0.70 -40.04 26.30
N GLN A 717 1.76 -40.85 26.46
CA GLN A 717 1.67 -42.18 27.07
C GLN A 717 1.35 -42.15 28.57
N THR A 718 1.70 -41.08 29.24
CA THR A 718 1.52 -40.88 30.68
C THR A 718 0.26 -40.07 30.99
N LEU A 719 0.08 -38.91 30.40
CA LEU A 719 -1.04 -38.00 30.68
C LEU A 719 -2.26 -38.30 29.79
N GLY A 720 -2.06 -38.64 28.51
CA GLY A 720 -3.14 -38.99 27.58
C GLY A 720 -3.87 -40.29 27.97
N ALA A 721 -3.18 -41.24 28.61
CA ALA A 721 -3.72 -42.49 29.14
C ALA A 721 -4.21 -42.40 30.60
N ALA A 722 -4.24 -41.20 31.20
CA ALA A 722 -4.66 -41.00 32.59
C ALA A 722 -6.14 -41.39 32.80
N GLU A 723 -6.46 -41.97 33.98
CA GLU A 723 -7.82 -42.37 34.29
C GLU A 723 -8.77 -41.16 34.28
N THR A 724 -9.96 -41.36 33.69
CA THR A 724 -11.05 -40.38 33.64
C THR A 724 -11.38 -39.83 35.02
N GLY A 725 -11.54 -38.50 35.16
CA GLY A 725 -11.85 -37.86 36.44
C GLY A 725 -10.63 -37.54 37.31
N THR A 726 -9.40 -37.77 36.83
CA THR A 726 -8.18 -37.31 37.50
C THR A 726 -7.77 -35.91 37.06
N ALA A 727 -7.03 -35.18 37.92
CA ALA A 727 -6.47 -33.90 37.59
C ALA A 727 -5.51 -33.95 36.38
N ALA A 728 -4.78 -35.06 36.20
CA ALA A 728 -3.91 -35.29 35.06
C ALA A 728 -4.70 -35.37 33.72
N ALA A 729 -5.82 -36.11 33.73
CA ALA A 729 -6.73 -36.18 32.57
C ALA A 729 -7.35 -34.80 32.26
N GLY A 730 -7.65 -34.00 33.30
CA GLY A 730 -8.14 -32.65 33.15
C GLY A 730 -7.13 -31.74 32.42
N VAL A 731 -5.87 -31.70 32.85
CA VAL A 731 -4.80 -30.92 32.20
C VAL A 731 -4.57 -31.37 30.75
N TRP A 732 -4.62 -32.68 30.48
CA TRP A 732 -4.51 -33.21 29.12
C TRP A 732 -5.66 -32.73 28.22
N HIS A 733 -6.90 -32.88 28.67
CA HIS A 733 -8.09 -32.44 27.93
C HIS A 733 -8.09 -30.93 27.65
N ASP A 734 -7.76 -30.13 28.68
CA ASP A 734 -7.66 -28.66 28.52
C ASP A 734 -6.55 -28.29 27.56
N SER A 735 -5.43 -29.01 27.54
CA SER A 735 -4.33 -28.81 26.62
C SER A 735 -4.75 -29.06 25.15
N ILE A 736 -5.46 -30.16 24.91
CA ILE A 736 -6.00 -30.49 23.58
C ILE A 736 -7.02 -29.44 23.12
N ARG A 737 -7.97 -29.11 24.01
CA ARG A 737 -9.00 -28.12 23.72
C ARG A 737 -8.37 -26.78 23.34
N ASN A 738 -7.42 -26.28 24.11
CA ASN A 738 -6.77 -25.01 23.86
C ASN A 738 -5.84 -25.04 22.60
N LEU A 739 -5.19 -26.18 22.32
CA LEU A 739 -4.44 -26.34 21.07
C LEU A 739 -5.35 -26.10 19.85
N LEU A 740 -6.56 -26.70 19.85
CA LEU A 740 -7.52 -26.52 18.75
C LEU A 740 -7.99 -25.08 18.62
N LEU A 741 -8.29 -24.40 19.75
CA LEU A 741 -8.67 -22.99 19.76
C LEU A 741 -7.56 -22.10 19.19
N LEU A 742 -6.30 -22.33 19.58
CA LEU A 742 -5.15 -21.57 19.09
C LEU A 742 -4.86 -21.84 17.60
N MET A 743 -5.18 -23.05 17.11
CA MET A 743 -5.02 -23.42 15.70
C MET A 743 -6.14 -22.88 14.80
N ALA A 744 -7.34 -22.67 15.32
CA ALA A 744 -8.55 -22.39 14.54
C ALA A 744 -8.42 -21.21 13.55
N PRO A 745 -7.78 -20.09 13.86
CA PRO A 745 -7.59 -19.02 12.90
C PRO A 745 -6.74 -19.39 11.68
N ILE A 746 -5.72 -20.21 11.88
CA ILE A 746 -4.73 -20.58 10.86
C ILE A 746 -5.20 -21.78 10.05
N PHE A 747 -5.70 -22.80 10.74
CA PHE A 747 -6.11 -24.12 10.23
C PHE A 747 -7.61 -24.37 10.52
N PRO A 748 -8.52 -23.61 9.88
CA PRO A 748 -9.92 -23.58 10.29
C PRO A 748 -10.66 -24.90 10.14
N HIS A 749 -10.39 -25.66 9.07
CA HIS A 749 -11.17 -26.88 8.78
C HIS A 749 -10.79 -28.04 9.69
N VAL A 750 -9.51 -28.29 9.87
CA VAL A 750 -9.03 -29.39 10.73
C VAL A 750 -9.37 -29.11 12.20
N SER A 751 -9.29 -27.85 12.62
CA SER A 751 -9.65 -27.44 13.98
C SER A 751 -11.14 -27.62 14.24
N GLU A 752 -12.02 -27.23 13.32
CA GLU A 752 -13.47 -27.44 13.42
C GLU A 752 -13.79 -28.93 13.48
N GLU A 753 -13.20 -29.75 12.60
CA GLU A 753 -13.45 -31.19 12.57
C GLU A 753 -13.06 -31.87 13.89
N LEU A 754 -11.87 -31.57 14.40
CA LEU A 754 -11.38 -32.13 15.64
C LEU A 754 -12.17 -31.62 16.85
N TRP A 755 -12.59 -30.36 16.84
CA TRP A 755 -13.45 -29.79 17.88
C TRP A 755 -14.79 -30.50 17.96
N GLN A 756 -15.43 -30.75 16.84
CA GLN A 756 -16.71 -31.45 16.78
C GLN A 756 -16.59 -32.90 17.24
N ARG A 757 -15.49 -33.58 16.92
CA ARG A 757 -15.20 -34.93 17.41
C ARG A 757 -15.03 -34.97 18.93
N LEU A 758 -14.29 -34.00 19.47
CA LEU A 758 -14.06 -33.86 20.91
C LEU A 758 -15.37 -33.57 21.65
N GLY A 759 -16.23 -32.69 21.14
CA GLY A 759 -17.53 -32.38 21.72
C GLY A 759 -18.53 -33.53 21.66
N SER A 760 -18.60 -34.24 20.53
CA SER A 760 -19.49 -35.39 20.34
C SER A 760 -19.14 -36.56 21.25
N ALA A 761 -17.86 -36.76 21.54
CA ALA A 761 -17.41 -37.79 22.48
C ALA A 761 -17.87 -37.49 23.92
N ASN A 762 -18.06 -36.23 24.31
CA ASN A 762 -18.43 -35.81 25.65
C ASN A 762 -19.96 -35.75 25.90
N ASN A 763 -20.76 -35.32 24.93
CA ASN A 763 -22.20 -35.00 25.14
C ASN A 763 -23.15 -35.66 24.13
N GLY A 764 -22.66 -36.34 23.08
CA GLY A 764 -23.49 -36.99 22.05
C GLY A 764 -24.24 -36.00 21.13
N SER A 765 -24.07 -34.68 21.28
CA SER A 765 -24.65 -33.65 20.45
C SER A 765 -23.55 -32.86 19.70
N LYS A 766 -23.92 -32.27 18.54
CA LYS A 766 -23.03 -31.41 17.79
C LYS A 766 -22.65 -30.19 18.66
N ALA A 767 -21.35 -29.92 18.81
CA ALA A 767 -20.88 -28.75 19.52
C ALA A 767 -21.12 -27.47 18.68
N GLU A 768 -21.20 -26.33 19.33
CA GLU A 768 -21.14 -25.04 18.65
C GLU A 768 -19.78 -24.89 17.93
N SER A 769 -19.77 -24.20 16.77
CA SER A 769 -18.55 -24.04 15.97
C SER A 769 -17.39 -23.49 16.80
N ILE A 770 -16.17 -24.03 16.57
CA ILE A 770 -14.94 -23.55 17.18
C ILE A 770 -14.71 -22.05 16.89
N HIS A 771 -15.16 -21.55 15.75
CA HIS A 771 -15.01 -20.17 15.33
C HIS A 771 -15.91 -19.17 16.08
N LEU A 772 -16.83 -19.66 16.89
CA LEU A 772 -17.67 -18.88 17.80
C LEU A 772 -17.17 -18.94 19.27
N GLN A 773 -16.13 -19.73 19.53
CA GLN A 773 -15.57 -19.84 20.86
C GLN A 773 -14.67 -18.66 21.19
N ALA A 774 -14.60 -18.31 22.48
CA ALA A 774 -13.70 -17.28 22.97
C ALA A 774 -12.23 -17.71 22.87
N TRP A 775 -11.37 -16.76 22.50
CA TRP A 775 -9.93 -16.94 22.48
C TRP A 775 -9.41 -17.28 23.89
N PRO A 776 -8.55 -18.29 24.06
CA PRO A 776 -8.07 -18.70 25.36
C PRO A 776 -7.19 -17.64 26.02
N GLN A 777 -7.34 -17.49 27.33
CA GLN A 777 -6.59 -16.55 28.14
C GLN A 777 -5.49 -17.30 28.92
N ALA A 778 -4.27 -16.76 28.87
CA ALA A 778 -3.17 -17.29 29.67
C ALA A 778 -3.32 -16.89 31.14
N ASP A 779 -3.03 -17.82 32.06
CA ASP A 779 -2.81 -17.50 33.46
C ASP A 779 -1.31 -17.24 33.67
N PRO A 780 -0.89 -16.01 34.02
CA PRO A 780 0.51 -15.68 34.19
C PRO A 780 1.19 -16.49 35.32
N GLU A 781 0.43 -16.87 36.36
CA GLU A 781 0.99 -17.65 37.47
C GLU A 781 1.32 -19.11 37.06
N LYS A 782 0.47 -19.68 36.21
CA LYS A 782 0.70 -21.03 35.66
C LYS A 782 1.80 -21.04 34.59
N ALA A 783 2.06 -19.94 33.93
CA ALA A 783 3.11 -19.79 32.92
C ALA A 783 4.52 -19.67 33.50
N LYS A 784 4.65 -19.40 34.82
CA LYS A 784 5.96 -19.20 35.47
C LYS A 784 6.80 -20.47 35.45
N GLU A 785 8.08 -20.30 35.12
CA GLU A 785 9.08 -21.36 35.27
C GLU A 785 9.37 -21.55 36.75
N ASP A 786 9.43 -22.84 37.21
CA ASP A 786 9.90 -23.18 38.56
C ASP A 786 11.42 -22.98 38.65
N GLU A 787 12.10 -23.35 37.58
CA GLU A 787 13.54 -23.20 37.41
C GLU A 787 13.89 -22.70 35.99
N ILE A 788 14.87 -21.84 35.91
CA ILE A 788 15.43 -21.35 34.66
C ILE A 788 16.88 -21.81 34.49
N THR A 789 17.33 -21.89 33.25
CA THR A 789 18.72 -22.22 32.95
C THR A 789 19.55 -20.95 32.79
N VAL A 790 20.41 -20.66 33.74
CA VAL A 790 21.41 -19.60 33.65
C VAL A 790 22.70 -20.17 33.06
N VAL A 791 23.14 -19.59 31.95
CA VAL A 791 24.37 -20.03 31.26
C VAL A 791 25.60 -19.48 32.02
N VAL A 792 26.57 -20.34 32.35
CA VAL A 792 27.84 -19.92 32.95
C VAL A 792 28.92 -19.90 31.87
N GLN A 793 29.53 -18.74 31.73
CA GLN A 793 30.64 -18.51 30.81
C GLN A 793 31.92 -18.23 31.58
N VAL A 794 33.05 -18.66 31.03
CA VAL A 794 34.40 -18.26 31.49
C VAL A 794 35.12 -17.61 30.32
N ASN A 795 35.47 -16.35 30.46
CA ASN A 795 36.04 -15.49 29.40
C ASN A 795 35.20 -15.55 28.11
N GLY A 796 33.85 -15.39 28.24
CA GLY A 796 32.91 -15.36 27.11
C GLY A 796 32.60 -16.72 26.47
N ARG A 797 33.15 -17.84 26.97
CA ARG A 797 32.86 -19.17 26.44
C ARG A 797 32.01 -19.98 27.44
N VAL A 798 30.91 -20.55 26.97
CA VAL A 798 30.01 -21.40 27.77
C VAL A 798 30.79 -22.57 28.37
N ARG A 799 30.66 -22.75 29.70
CA ARG A 799 31.35 -23.81 30.47
C ARG A 799 30.41 -24.65 31.33
N ASP A 800 29.28 -24.06 31.69
CA ASP A 800 28.25 -24.77 32.47
C ASP A 800 26.87 -24.16 32.28
N LYS A 801 25.85 -24.81 32.83
CA LYS A 801 24.46 -24.34 32.90
C LYS A 801 23.95 -24.64 34.31
N LEU A 802 23.41 -23.59 34.96
CA LEU A 802 22.79 -23.72 36.29
C LEU A 802 21.28 -23.75 36.16
N SER A 803 20.62 -24.68 36.83
CA SER A 803 19.17 -24.65 37.03
C SER A 803 18.90 -23.92 38.33
N VAL A 804 18.19 -22.80 38.29
CA VAL A 804 17.92 -21.95 39.46
C VAL A 804 16.51 -21.35 39.36
N ALA A 805 15.92 -21.01 40.50
CA ALA A 805 14.64 -20.30 40.48
C ALA A 805 14.74 -18.94 39.72
N PRO A 806 13.71 -18.50 39.00
CA PRO A 806 13.65 -17.16 38.37
C PRO A 806 13.87 -16.08 39.40
N ASN A 807 14.51 -15.01 39.01
CA ASN A 807 14.87 -13.88 39.87
C ASN A 807 15.79 -14.27 41.04
N THR A 808 16.59 -15.32 40.89
CA THR A 808 17.64 -15.64 41.88
C THR A 808 18.61 -14.48 42.01
N ALA A 809 18.87 -14.04 43.24
CA ALA A 809 19.75 -12.90 43.51
C ALA A 809 21.13 -13.07 42.86
N GLU A 810 21.70 -11.96 42.36
CA GLU A 810 22.98 -11.97 41.63
C GLU A 810 24.09 -12.62 42.44
N ASP A 811 24.20 -12.27 43.74
CA ASP A 811 25.18 -12.87 44.64
C ASP A 811 25.05 -14.38 44.72
N ARG A 812 23.82 -14.92 44.70
CA ARG A 812 23.57 -16.35 44.74
C ARG A 812 23.93 -17.02 43.41
N LEU A 813 23.64 -16.36 42.27
CA LEU A 813 24.07 -16.80 40.95
C LEU A 813 25.60 -16.87 40.82
N GLU A 814 26.30 -15.89 41.36
CA GLU A 814 27.77 -15.86 41.41
C GLU A 814 28.30 -17.03 42.25
N GLU A 815 27.74 -17.23 43.44
CA GLU A 815 28.12 -18.34 44.33
C GLU A 815 27.93 -19.70 43.64
N LEU A 816 26.76 -19.95 43.02
CA LEU A 816 26.44 -21.21 42.33
C LEU A 816 27.36 -21.41 41.11
N ALA A 817 27.65 -20.35 40.35
CA ALA A 817 28.53 -20.41 39.20
C ALA A 817 29.98 -20.77 39.61
N LEU A 818 30.46 -20.16 40.66
CA LEU A 818 31.80 -20.44 41.22
C LEU A 818 31.89 -21.82 41.88
N ALA A 819 30.78 -22.33 42.44
CA ALA A 819 30.70 -23.67 43.03
C ALA A 819 30.72 -24.80 41.98
N SER A 820 30.33 -24.51 40.73
CA SER A 820 30.27 -25.51 39.66
C SER A 820 31.62 -26.24 39.43
N ASN A 821 31.59 -27.54 39.37
CA ASN A 821 32.77 -28.38 39.08
C ASN A 821 33.29 -28.16 37.66
N ASN A 822 32.40 -27.87 36.70
CA ASN A 822 32.78 -27.61 35.33
C ASN A 822 33.51 -26.26 35.23
N VAL A 823 33.07 -25.23 35.92
CA VAL A 823 33.67 -23.92 35.97
C VAL A 823 35.04 -23.94 36.68
N LYS A 824 35.11 -24.67 37.83
CA LYS A 824 36.38 -24.84 38.60
C LYS A 824 37.51 -25.39 37.76
N ARG A 825 37.26 -26.34 36.86
CA ARG A 825 38.28 -26.90 35.94
C ARG A 825 38.91 -25.87 35.01
N TRP A 826 38.19 -24.80 34.71
CA TRP A 826 38.68 -23.73 33.84
C TRP A 826 39.31 -22.55 34.63
N MET A 827 39.08 -22.54 35.94
CA MET A 827 39.65 -21.56 36.88
C MET A 827 40.98 -21.99 37.43
N ASP A 828 41.38 -23.23 37.26
CA ASP A 828 42.57 -23.83 37.88
C ASP A 828 43.80 -22.97 37.72
N GLY A 829 44.38 -22.44 38.88
CA GLY A 829 45.53 -21.58 38.93
C GLY A 829 45.31 -20.11 38.51
N LYS A 830 44.08 -19.66 38.21
CA LYS A 830 43.79 -18.31 37.77
C LYS A 830 42.91 -17.56 38.76
N GLN A 831 43.10 -16.25 38.87
CA GLN A 831 42.27 -15.39 39.73
C GLN A 831 41.07 -14.83 38.97
N VAL A 832 39.89 -14.75 39.63
CA VAL A 832 38.73 -14.05 39.15
C VAL A 832 38.99 -12.56 39.17
N ARG A 833 38.92 -11.92 38.02
CA ARG A 833 39.10 -10.46 37.90
C ARG A 833 37.76 -9.72 37.98
N LYS A 834 36.72 -10.28 37.40
CA LYS A 834 35.40 -9.70 37.37
C LYS A 834 34.34 -10.80 37.10
N ILE A 835 33.19 -10.68 37.74
CA ILE A 835 31.99 -11.45 37.40
C ILE A 835 30.97 -10.45 36.83
N VAL A 836 30.29 -10.84 35.76
CA VAL A 836 29.21 -10.09 35.14
C VAL A 836 27.98 -10.99 35.14
N VAL A 837 26.97 -10.59 35.89
CA VAL A 837 25.68 -11.27 35.95
C VAL A 837 24.70 -10.53 35.09
N VAL A 838 24.02 -11.26 34.21
CA VAL A 838 22.81 -10.82 33.55
C VAL A 838 21.68 -11.63 34.15
N PRO A 839 20.81 -11.02 34.97
CA PRO A 839 19.76 -11.73 35.67
C PRO A 839 18.97 -12.67 34.75
N ASP A 840 18.69 -13.89 35.23
CA ASP A 840 17.93 -14.93 34.54
C ASP A 840 18.50 -15.43 33.20
N LYS A 841 19.71 -14.96 32.78
CA LYS A 841 20.29 -15.31 31.47
C LYS A 841 21.67 -15.92 31.53
N LEU A 842 22.61 -15.20 32.13
CA LEU A 842 23.99 -15.68 32.15
C LEU A 842 24.82 -15.10 33.31
N VAL A 843 25.83 -15.87 33.71
CA VAL A 843 26.94 -15.41 34.56
C VAL A 843 28.25 -15.57 33.77
N ASN A 844 28.97 -14.48 33.52
CA ASN A 844 30.26 -14.52 32.84
C ASN A 844 31.41 -14.21 33.83
N ILE A 845 32.26 -15.20 34.07
CA ILE A 845 33.44 -15.10 34.97
C ILE A 845 34.66 -14.76 34.13
N VAL A 846 35.21 -13.60 34.35
CA VAL A 846 36.45 -13.15 33.71
C VAL A 846 37.62 -13.51 34.60
N ILE A 847 38.50 -14.37 34.12
CA ILE A 847 39.71 -14.85 34.81
C ILE A 847 40.95 -14.39 34.08
N GLY A 848 42.03 -14.17 34.83
CA GLY A 848 43.33 -13.75 34.30
C GLY A 848 44.48 -14.14 35.11
#